data_e66172c7d528c4ae15657196b2c2fe26
#
_entry.id   e66172c7d528c4ae15657196b2c2fe26
#
_cell.length_a   1.000
_cell.length_b   1.000
_cell.length_c   1.000
_cell.angle_alpha   90.00
_cell.angle_beta   90.00
_cell.angle_gamma   90.00
#
_symmetry.space_group_name_H-M   'P 1'
#
loop_
_entity.id
_entity.type
_entity.pdbx_description
1 polymer ?
#
loop_
_entity_poly.entity_id
_entity_poly.type
_entity_poly.pdbx_seq_one_letter_code
_entity_poly.pdbx_strand_id
1 'polypeptide(L)'
;MEDKIKILGARVHNLKNIDLEIPRDKLVVVTGLSGSGKSSLAFDTIYAEGQRRYMETLSTYARQFVGAMERPEVDKITGLSPVVAIEQKTTNKNPRSTVGTVTEINDFLRLLYARAARAYSPITGEEMVHYSDEQICDLIISGFDGRKAALLAPIVQGRKGHYRELFESLAKKGYIYARIDGQIREFAAGERLDRYKIHNIDLVIDRLRIGEDMRERLMTSLKEAMRQGKGTMALYDYDAEGLRYYSRNLMCPTTGIAFEEPAPHTFSFNSPKGACPRCSGLGEEAVFDIKKIIPEPKLTLREGAVEPLGVYRNNQLFAILETLGRRHDFTIDDPIESISEEGLNAILYGDSEPMTIDTSAFTYSGGGRRLVTWEGIAEYLYRTDDENSKRGEKWREQFLVYKPCSECGGSRLKKEALHFRIAGKNIAEVSAMSITRFAEWISTIEEQMNTKERKIAQEIIKEIRERLRFLVDVGLGYLSLSRASRSLSGGEAQRIRLATQIGSKLVNVLYILDEPSIGLHQRDNRRLIGSLQSLRDAGNSVIVVEHDEDMMRAADFIVDVGPAAGRKGGHIMAAGTIEDVIASGSITADYLSGRRSIAIPDTLRPGNGKCITIRGAKGNNLKNITAEFPLGKLICVTGVSGSGKSTLVNETLRPILSQRLYRSLDRPLPYDSVEGLEHIDKLVVVDQSPIGRTPRSNPATYSNVFGDIRKLFEATPDAKIRGFKAGRFSFNVKGGRCEECRGAGVQTIEMNFLPDVYVKCKACGGNRYNRETLEVKYKGKSINDVLNMTVNMAVEFFESIPTIYNKLRAIQEVGLGYLTLGQPCTTLSGGESQRIKLSSELSKRDTGSTLYILDEPTTGLHFEDIRQLLDVISKLVERGNTAI
;
A
#
# COMPACT_ATOMS: atom_id res chain seq x y z
N MET A 1 -10.50 19.93 36.25
CA MET A 1 -9.44 19.18 35.54
C MET A 1 -8.18 20.00 35.59
N GLU A 2 -6.99 19.35 35.57
CA GLU A 2 -5.73 20.11 35.46
C GLU A 2 -5.68 20.79 34.07
N ASP A 3 -5.42 22.10 34.05
CA ASP A 3 -5.40 22.89 32.79
C ASP A 3 -4.09 22.71 32.02
N LYS A 4 -3.16 21.92 32.56
CA LYS A 4 -1.83 21.68 31.98
C LYS A 4 -1.43 20.21 32.09
N ILE A 5 -0.67 19.74 31.10
CA ILE A 5 0.10 18.50 31.17
C ILE A 5 1.43 18.86 31.83
N LYS A 6 1.71 18.25 33.00
CA LYS A 6 2.97 18.46 33.75
C LYS A 6 3.85 17.23 33.62
N ILE A 7 5.05 17.42 33.13
CA ILE A 7 6.10 16.42 32.97
C ILE A 7 7.21 16.77 33.93
N LEU A 8 7.60 15.83 34.79
CA LEU A 8 8.66 16.00 35.78
C LEU A 8 9.73 14.93 35.58
N GLY A 9 10.96 15.33 35.40
CA GLY A 9 12.12 14.46 35.35
C GLY A 9 12.19 13.54 34.14
N ALA A 10 11.86 14.01 32.92
CA ALA A 10 11.96 13.19 31.73
C ALA A 10 13.42 12.96 31.32
N ARG A 11 13.82 11.67 31.22
CA ARG A 11 15.21 11.24 30.93
C ARG A 11 15.32 10.24 29.78
N VAL A 12 14.25 10.05 29.00
CA VAL A 12 14.22 9.10 27.90
C VAL A 12 15.24 9.48 26.83
N HIS A 13 16.06 8.53 26.40
CA HIS A 13 17.13 8.68 25.39
C HIS A 13 18.11 9.82 25.71
N ASN A 14 18.04 10.95 25.01
CA ASN A 14 18.96 12.07 25.18
C ASN A 14 18.40 13.20 26.05
N LEU A 15 17.17 13.08 26.55
CA LEU A 15 16.54 14.09 27.41
C LEU A 15 17.30 14.26 28.74
N LYS A 16 17.48 15.51 29.18
CA LYS A 16 18.32 15.90 30.30
C LYS A 16 17.51 16.29 31.54
N ASN A 17 16.75 15.32 32.08
CA ASN A 17 15.93 15.51 33.28
C ASN A 17 14.99 16.73 33.13
N ILE A 18 14.16 16.69 32.09
CA ILE A 18 13.32 17.81 31.70
C ILE A 18 12.10 17.92 32.60
N ASP A 19 11.85 19.12 33.11
CA ASP A 19 10.58 19.54 33.69
C ASP A 19 9.89 20.49 32.71
N LEU A 20 8.62 20.20 32.37
CA LEU A 20 7.88 20.95 31.35
C LEU A 20 6.38 20.96 31.68
N GLU A 21 5.76 22.14 31.55
CA GLU A 21 4.32 22.31 31.59
C GLU A 21 3.79 22.68 30.19
N ILE A 22 2.88 21.88 29.67
CA ILE A 22 2.23 22.10 28.37
C ILE A 22 0.75 22.42 28.61
N PRO A 23 0.21 23.52 28.07
CA PRO A 23 -1.20 23.88 28.22
C PRO A 23 -2.08 22.84 27.47
N ARG A 24 -3.25 22.52 28.04
CA ARG A 24 -4.26 21.67 27.41
C ARG A 24 -5.14 22.51 26.48
N ASP A 25 -5.86 21.80 25.60
CA ASP A 25 -6.81 22.38 24.63
C ASP A 25 -6.17 23.47 23.75
N LYS A 26 -4.91 23.24 23.41
CA LYS A 26 -4.05 24.12 22.61
C LYS A 26 -3.38 23.35 21.47
N LEU A 27 -3.02 24.07 20.42
CA LEU A 27 -2.11 23.61 19.38
C LEU A 27 -0.67 23.89 19.82
N VAL A 28 0.05 22.84 20.14
CA VAL A 28 1.43 22.90 20.66
C VAL A 28 2.38 22.36 19.59
N VAL A 29 3.42 23.11 19.25
CA VAL A 29 4.46 22.69 18.33
C VAL A 29 5.74 22.37 19.10
N VAL A 30 6.26 21.16 18.93
CA VAL A 30 7.58 20.74 19.45
C VAL A 30 8.58 20.82 18.30
N THR A 31 9.54 21.73 18.39
CA THR A 31 10.53 22.01 17.36
C THR A 31 11.98 21.88 17.87
N GLY A 32 12.96 22.10 17.01
CA GLY A 32 14.40 22.03 17.30
C GLY A 32 15.18 21.21 16.28
N LEU A 33 16.48 21.14 16.37
CA LEU A 33 17.37 20.43 15.45
C LEU A 33 17.04 18.94 15.32
N SER A 34 17.37 18.32 14.19
CA SER A 34 17.28 16.87 14.04
C SER A 34 18.12 16.16 15.11
N GLY A 35 17.53 15.16 15.80
CA GLY A 35 18.19 14.46 16.91
C GLY A 35 18.32 15.26 18.21
N SER A 36 17.64 16.38 18.38
CA SER A 36 17.64 17.16 19.62
C SER A 36 16.84 16.52 20.78
N GLY A 37 15.90 15.59 20.49
CA GLY A 37 15.07 14.90 21.48
C GLY A 37 13.57 15.17 21.34
N LYS A 38 13.11 15.81 20.27
CA LYS A 38 11.68 16.10 20.02
C LYS A 38 10.80 14.86 20.07
N SER A 39 11.14 13.84 19.28
CA SER A 39 10.39 12.58 19.23
C SER A 39 10.50 11.82 20.54
N SER A 40 11.65 11.89 21.23
CA SER A 40 11.79 11.32 22.57
C SER A 40 10.85 11.97 23.60
N LEU A 41 10.62 13.28 23.51
CA LEU A 41 9.65 13.96 24.36
C LEU A 41 8.21 13.63 23.98
N ALA A 42 7.84 13.77 22.70
CA ALA A 42 6.46 13.64 22.24
C ALA A 42 5.99 12.19 22.21
N PHE A 43 6.78 11.28 21.60
CA PHE A 43 6.37 9.88 21.38
C PHE A 43 6.88 8.95 22.47
N ASP A 44 8.19 8.94 22.76
CA ASP A 44 8.77 7.99 23.69
C ASP A 44 8.50 8.34 25.17
N THR A 45 8.04 9.57 25.48
CA THR A 45 7.67 10.00 26.83
C THR A 45 6.17 10.22 26.96
N ILE A 46 5.57 11.22 26.30
CA ILE A 46 4.17 11.61 26.51
C ILE A 46 3.22 10.54 25.97
N TYR A 47 3.40 10.13 24.69
CA TYR A 47 2.56 9.11 24.08
C TYR A 47 2.72 7.76 24.77
N ALA A 48 3.96 7.32 25.01
CA ALA A 48 4.24 6.04 25.65
C ALA A 48 3.58 5.91 27.03
N GLU A 49 3.65 6.96 27.87
CA GLU A 49 2.99 6.99 29.19
C GLU A 49 1.46 7.01 29.06
N GLY A 50 0.91 7.80 28.14
CA GLY A 50 -0.52 7.83 27.89
C GLY A 50 -1.07 6.49 27.40
N GLN A 51 -0.37 5.83 26.49
CA GLN A 51 -0.70 4.49 26.00
C GLN A 51 -0.58 3.44 27.11
N ARG A 52 0.48 3.50 27.92
CA ARG A 52 0.66 2.61 29.09
C ARG A 52 -0.53 2.69 30.05
N ARG A 53 -0.95 3.92 30.39
CA ARG A 53 -2.13 4.13 31.27
C ARG A 53 -3.41 3.61 30.67
N TYR A 54 -3.61 3.83 29.36
CA TYR A 54 -4.78 3.27 28.67
C TYR A 54 -4.78 1.74 28.72
N MET A 55 -3.63 1.10 28.50
CA MET A 55 -3.48 -0.36 28.57
C MET A 55 -3.74 -0.90 29.99
N GLU A 56 -3.41 -0.14 31.03
CA GLU A 56 -3.72 -0.54 32.43
C GLU A 56 -5.23 -0.57 32.72
N THR A 57 -6.05 0.16 31.97
CA THR A 57 -7.51 0.10 32.11
C THR A 57 -8.14 -1.14 31.47
N LEU A 58 -7.41 -1.85 30.62
CA LEU A 58 -7.89 -3.08 29.99
C LEU A 58 -8.00 -4.24 30.97
N SER A 59 -8.87 -5.20 30.66
CA SER A 59 -9.01 -6.43 31.45
C SER A 59 -7.69 -7.21 31.51
N THR A 60 -7.49 -7.98 32.55
CA THR A 60 -6.30 -8.83 32.76
C THR A 60 -6.07 -9.79 31.58
N TYR A 61 -7.16 -10.30 30.99
CA TYR A 61 -7.12 -11.15 29.81
C TYR A 61 -6.57 -10.40 28.59
N ALA A 62 -7.09 -9.19 28.30
CA ALA A 62 -6.61 -8.38 27.19
C ALA A 62 -5.13 -8.00 27.35
N ARG A 63 -4.68 -7.69 28.58
CA ARG A 63 -3.28 -7.38 28.89
C ARG A 63 -2.30 -8.54 28.61
N GLN A 64 -2.74 -9.79 28.76
CA GLN A 64 -1.90 -10.96 28.42
C GLN A 64 -1.55 -11.05 26.93
N PHE A 65 -2.44 -10.57 26.04
CA PHE A 65 -2.19 -10.57 24.59
C PHE A 65 -1.36 -9.37 24.12
N VAL A 66 -1.44 -8.24 24.81
CA VAL A 66 -0.76 -6.99 24.40
C VAL A 66 0.65 -6.90 24.99
N GLY A 67 0.95 -7.67 26.03
CA GLY A 67 2.23 -7.62 26.76
C GLY A 67 2.32 -6.43 27.74
N ALA A 68 3.33 -6.47 28.62
CA ALA A 68 3.62 -5.38 29.54
C ALA A 68 4.42 -4.28 28.80
N MET A 69 3.90 -3.06 28.73
CA MET A 69 4.65 -1.90 28.24
C MET A 69 5.61 -1.40 29.31
N GLU A 70 6.86 -1.19 28.95
CA GLU A 70 7.85 -0.58 29.84
C GLU A 70 7.43 0.86 30.14
N ARG A 71 7.57 1.28 31.38
CA ARG A 71 7.35 2.67 31.80
C ARG A 71 8.47 3.54 31.24
N PRO A 72 8.16 4.69 30.57
CA PRO A 72 9.20 5.61 30.16
C PRO A 72 9.99 6.14 31.36
N GLU A 73 11.25 6.49 31.15
CA GLU A 73 12.12 7.07 32.18
C GLU A 73 11.70 8.49 32.51
N VAL A 74 10.66 8.62 33.32
CA VAL A 74 10.08 9.89 33.78
C VAL A 74 9.64 9.75 35.25
N ASP A 75 9.84 10.77 36.05
CA ASP A 75 9.43 10.73 37.47
C ASP A 75 7.90 10.75 37.57
N LYS A 76 7.26 11.72 36.91
CA LYS A 76 5.79 11.86 36.96
C LYS A 76 5.28 12.60 35.74
N ILE A 77 4.13 12.18 35.20
CA ILE A 77 3.34 12.95 34.22
C ILE A 77 1.90 13.05 34.77
N THR A 78 1.33 14.26 34.82
CA THR A 78 -0.07 14.51 35.20
C THR A 78 -0.81 15.27 34.10
N GLY A 79 -2.15 15.30 34.17
CA GLY A 79 -2.99 16.00 33.21
C GLY A 79 -3.14 15.34 31.81
N LEU A 80 -2.70 14.09 31.63
CA LEU A 80 -2.87 13.38 30.35
C LEU A 80 -4.33 13.00 30.11
N SER A 81 -4.85 13.33 28.94
CA SER A 81 -6.06 12.76 28.34
C SER A 81 -5.73 11.46 27.62
N PRO A 82 -6.72 10.68 27.15
CA PRO A 82 -6.49 9.58 26.20
C PRO A 82 -5.65 10.07 25.02
N VAL A 83 -4.63 9.29 24.64
CA VAL A 83 -3.64 9.73 23.63
C VAL A 83 -3.80 8.97 22.32
N VAL A 84 -3.78 9.68 21.19
CA VAL A 84 -3.78 9.14 19.84
C VAL A 84 -2.55 9.65 19.09
N ALA A 85 -1.70 8.73 18.62
CA ALA A 85 -0.55 9.08 17.78
C ALA A 85 -0.84 8.89 16.28
N ILE A 86 -0.39 9.83 15.47
CA ILE A 86 -0.49 9.80 14.01
C ILE A 86 0.93 9.90 13.43
N GLU A 87 1.57 8.73 13.30
CA GLU A 87 2.94 8.60 12.78
C GLU A 87 2.97 8.33 11.27
N GLN A 88 4.12 8.60 10.63
CA GLN A 88 4.34 8.32 9.20
C GLN A 88 4.54 6.84 8.88
N LYS A 89 5.07 6.06 9.82
CA LYS A 89 5.69 4.73 9.58
C LYS A 89 4.74 3.57 9.28
N THR A 90 3.47 3.76 9.08
CA THR A 90 2.56 2.62 8.90
C THR A 90 2.12 2.47 7.46
N THR A 91 2.87 1.75 6.68
CA THR A 91 2.38 1.18 5.42
C THR A 91 1.52 -0.03 5.74
N ASN A 92 0.21 0.11 5.59
CA ASN A 92 -0.69 -1.04 5.63
C ASN A 92 -0.41 -1.92 4.41
N LYS A 93 0.19 -3.08 4.61
CA LYS A 93 0.54 -4.05 3.55
C LYS A 93 -0.66 -4.87 3.07
N ASN A 94 -1.82 -4.72 3.68
CA ASN A 94 -3.00 -5.48 3.30
C ASN A 94 -3.45 -5.07 1.88
N PRO A 95 -3.42 -5.96 0.87
CA PRO A 95 -3.77 -5.63 -0.50
C PRO A 95 -5.26 -5.28 -0.68
N ARG A 96 -6.10 -5.63 0.30
CA ARG A 96 -7.53 -5.31 0.30
C ARG A 96 -7.84 -3.94 0.89
N SER A 97 -6.88 -3.30 1.56
CA SER A 97 -7.07 -1.97 2.14
C SER A 97 -7.02 -0.89 1.06
N THR A 98 -8.02 -0.02 1.05
CA THR A 98 -8.15 1.13 0.13
C THR A 98 -8.38 2.42 0.91
N VAL A 99 -8.22 3.57 0.24
CA VAL A 99 -8.57 4.87 0.83
C VAL A 99 -10.00 4.83 1.38
N GLY A 100 -10.96 4.31 0.60
CA GLY A 100 -12.36 4.24 1.02
C GLY A 100 -12.61 3.37 2.25
N THR A 101 -11.83 2.28 2.45
CA THR A 101 -11.98 1.42 3.64
C THR A 101 -11.31 2.01 4.88
N VAL A 102 -10.18 2.71 4.71
CA VAL A 102 -9.48 3.35 5.84
C VAL A 102 -10.25 4.57 6.35
N THR A 103 -10.93 5.29 5.46
CA THR A 103 -11.76 6.47 5.80
C THR A 103 -13.18 6.13 6.22
N GLU A 104 -13.54 4.84 6.23
CA GLU A 104 -14.90 4.33 6.48
C GLU A 104 -15.97 4.80 5.46
N ILE A 105 -15.60 5.65 4.49
CA ILE A 105 -16.54 6.14 3.46
C ILE A 105 -17.14 4.98 2.67
N ASN A 106 -16.37 3.91 2.44
CA ASN A 106 -16.85 2.74 1.73
C ASN A 106 -18.01 2.03 2.45
N ASP A 107 -18.05 2.07 3.78
CA ASP A 107 -19.12 1.46 4.58
C ASP A 107 -20.42 2.24 4.42
N PHE A 108 -20.34 3.57 4.44
CA PHE A 108 -21.49 4.42 4.16
C PHE A 108 -21.95 4.32 2.70
N LEU A 109 -21.03 4.23 1.73
CA LEU A 109 -21.37 3.99 0.32
C LEU A 109 -22.11 2.67 0.13
N ARG A 110 -21.63 1.59 0.72
CA ARG A 110 -22.31 0.28 0.65
C ARG A 110 -23.73 0.35 1.23
N LEU A 111 -23.88 1.07 2.33
CA LEU A 111 -25.20 1.28 2.94
C LEU A 111 -26.10 2.13 2.03
N LEU A 112 -25.57 3.19 1.45
CA LEU A 112 -26.28 4.07 0.52
C LEU A 112 -26.78 3.28 -0.71
N TYR A 113 -25.90 2.50 -1.34
CA TYR A 113 -26.26 1.67 -2.50
C TYR A 113 -27.26 0.57 -2.14
N ALA A 114 -27.12 -0.05 -0.98
CA ALA A 114 -28.08 -1.07 -0.52
C ALA A 114 -29.48 -0.52 -0.25
N ARG A 115 -29.62 0.77 0.03
CA ARG A 115 -30.89 1.37 0.46
C ARG A 115 -31.55 2.29 -0.57
N ALA A 116 -30.76 2.89 -1.45
CA ALA A 116 -31.24 3.93 -2.36
C ALA A 116 -30.86 3.71 -3.83
N ALA A 117 -30.08 2.67 -4.17
CA ALA A 117 -29.75 2.39 -5.56
C ALA A 117 -30.89 1.68 -6.28
N ARG A 118 -31.04 2.00 -7.57
CA ARG A 118 -31.94 1.32 -8.49
C ARG A 118 -31.17 0.27 -9.28
N ALA A 119 -31.78 -0.89 -9.48
CA ALA A 119 -31.21 -2.00 -10.24
C ALA A 119 -31.57 -1.87 -11.72
N TYR A 120 -30.63 -2.18 -12.60
CA TYR A 120 -30.82 -2.15 -14.05
C TYR A 120 -30.46 -3.51 -14.68
N SER A 121 -31.22 -3.91 -15.69
CA SER A 121 -30.98 -5.14 -16.42
C SER A 121 -29.63 -5.11 -17.16
N PRO A 122 -28.80 -6.16 -17.05
CA PRO A 122 -27.53 -6.23 -17.76
C PRO A 122 -27.67 -6.38 -19.28
N ILE A 123 -28.86 -6.81 -19.75
CA ILE A 123 -29.12 -7.08 -21.18
C ILE A 123 -29.84 -5.89 -21.82
N THR A 124 -30.95 -5.43 -21.21
CA THR A 124 -31.83 -4.39 -21.81
C THR A 124 -31.52 -2.99 -21.31
N GLY A 125 -30.83 -2.85 -20.16
CA GLY A 125 -30.61 -1.56 -19.50
C GLY A 125 -31.88 -0.98 -18.82
N GLU A 126 -32.99 -1.72 -18.85
CA GLU A 126 -34.25 -1.32 -18.18
C GLU A 126 -34.10 -1.37 -16.66
N GLU A 127 -34.83 -0.47 -15.96
CA GLU A 127 -34.93 -0.50 -14.51
C GLU A 127 -35.65 -1.77 -14.05
N MET A 128 -35.04 -2.48 -13.09
CA MET A 128 -35.61 -3.69 -12.50
C MET A 128 -36.56 -3.29 -11.39
N VAL A 129 -37.72 -3.89 -11.39
CA VAL A 129 -38.79 -3.56 -10.47
C VAL A 129 -39.28 -4.78 -9.67
N HIS A 130 -39.82 -4.56 -8.53
CA HIS A 130 -40.54 -5.56 -7.76
C HIS A 130 -41.97 -5.10 -7.58
N TYR A 131 -42.92 -6.03 -7.55
CA TYR A 131 -44.33 -5.74 -7.46
C TYR A 131 -44.94 -6.50 -6.27
N SER A 132 -45.95 -5.87 -5.61
CA SER A 132 -46.83 -6.61 -4.74
C SER A 132 -47.77 -7.51 -5.56
N ASP A 133 -48.36 -8.53 -4.92
CA ASP A 133 -49.29 -9.43 -5.59
C ASP A 133 -50.49 -8.68 -6.20
N GLU A 134 -50.96 -7.63 -5.52
CA GLU A 134 -52.08 -6.76 -5.98
C GLU A 134 -51.66 -5.97 -7.22
N GLN A 135 -50.45 -5.38 -7.21
CA GLN A 135 -49.91 -4.67 -8.36
C GLN A 135 -49.69 -5.59 -9.57
N ILE A 136 -49.25 -6.83 -9.34
CA ILE A 136 -49.10 -7.81 -10.42
C ILE A 136 -50.46 -8.18 -11.00
N CYS A 137 -51.47 -8.39 -10.13
CA CYS A 137 -52.81 -8.68 -10.56
C CYS A 137 -53.38 -7.54 -11.44
N ASP A 138 -53.26 -6.28 -10.99
CA ASP A 138 -53.68 -5.10 -11.73
C ASP A 138 -52.97 -4.95 -13.09
N LEU A 139 -51.64 -5.19 -13.13
CA LEU A 139 -50.86 -5.18 -14.36
C LEU A 139 -51.25 -6.30 -15.34
N ILE A 140 -51.59 -7.46 -14.83
CA ILE A 140 -52.03 -8.59 -15.67
C ILE A 140 -53.44 -8.26 -16.24
N ILE A 141 -54.37 -7.80 -15.42
CA ILE A 141 -55.71 -7.46 -15.89
C ILE A 141 -55.63 -6.32 -16.91
N SER A 142 -54.93 -5.23 -16.60
CA SER A 142 -54.84 -4.07 -17.53
C SER A 142 -54.13 -4.38 -18.84
N GLY A 143 -53.12 -5.27 -18.81
CA GLY A 143 -52.29 -5.56 -19.99
C GLY A 143 -52.79 -6.70 -20.87
N PHE A 144 -53.62 -7.61 -20.33
CA PHE A 144 -54.02 -8.84 -21.00
C PHE A 144 -55.54 -9.11 -20.97
N ASP A 145 -56.33 -8.08 -20.73
CA ASP A 145 -57.78 -8.22 -20.69
C ASP A 145 -58.34 -8.92 -21.94
N GLY A 146 -59.21 -9.91 -21.70
CA GLY A 146 -59.86 -10.74 -22.76
C GLY A 146 -58.98 -11.83 -23.36
N ARG A 147 -57.63 -11.87 -23.08
CA ARG A 147 -56.71 -12.84 -23.66
C ARG A 147 -56.67 -14.16 -22.88
N LYS A 148 -56.33 -15.25 -23.58
CA LYS A 148 -56.05 -16.54 -22.94
C LYS A 148 -54.59 -16.57 -22.48
N ALA A 149 -54.41 -16.85 -21.19
CA ALA A 149 -53.08 -16.89 -20.62
C ALA A 149 -52.85 -18.08 -19.67
N ALA A 150 -51.64 -18.52 -19.51
CA ALA A 150 -51.20 -19.47 -18.50
C ALA A 150 -50.31 -18.80 -17.45
N LEU A 151 -50.66 -19.02 -16.16
CA LEU A 151 -49.78 -18.64 -15.05
C LEU A 151 -48.77 -19.74 -14.81
N LEU A 152 -47.53 -19.40 -14.88
CA LEU A 152 -46.35 -20.32 -14.79
C LEU A 152 -45.53 -20.01 -13.54
N ALA A 153 -45.04 -21.06 -12.88
CA ALA A 153 -44.04 -20.94 -11.84
C ALA A 153 -42.67 -21.48 -12.38
N PRO A 154 -41.65 -20.63 -12.55
CA PRO A 154 -40.34 -21.06 -12.97
C PRO A 154 -39.67 -21.92 -11.88
N ILE A 155 -39.44 -23.20 -12.15
CA ILE A 155 -38.82 -24.16 -11.19
C ILE A 155 -37.35 -24.44 -11.53
N VAL A 156 -37.05 -24.61 -12.83
CA VAL A 156 -35.68 -24.83 -13.32
C VAL A 156 -35.40 -23.84 -14.45
N GLN A 157 -34.31 -23.09 -14.32
CA GLN A 157 -33.86 -22.14 -15.34
C GLN A 157 -32.40 -22.39 -15.70
N GLY A 158 -32.13 -22.73 -16.94
CA GLY A 158 -30.79 -22.84 -17.49
C GLY A 158 -29.89 -23.93 -16.86
N ARG A 159 -30.43 -25.06 -16.40
CA ARG A 159 -29.66 -26.10 -15.70
C ARG A 159 -29.75 -27.46 -16.39
N LYS A 160 -28.61 -28.19 -16.38
CA LYS A 160 -28.54 -29.59 -16.82
C LYS A 160 -29.10 -30.51 -15.75
N GLY A 161 -29.77 -31.60 -16.16
CA GLY A 161 -30.29 -32.62 -15.26
C GLY A 161 -31.40 -33.45 -15.88
N HIS A 162 -31.69 -34.64 -15.33
CA HIS A 162 -32.76 -35.50 -15.81
C HIS A 162 -34.14 -35.26 -15.16
N TYR A 163 -34.18 -34.53 -14.05
CA TYR A 163 -35.36 -34.04 -13.32
C TYR A 163 -36.44 -35.02 -12.92
N ARG A 164 -36.14 -36.33 -12.88
CA ARG A 164 -37.10 -37.40 -12.56
C ARG A 164 -37.78 -37.19 -11.21
N GLU A 165 -37.02 -36.92 -10.14
CA GLU A 165 -37.54 -36.72 -8.79
C GLU A 165 -38.42 -35.45 -8.70
N LEU A 166 -38.07 -34.43 -9.48
CA LEU A 166 -38.88 -33.22 -9.58
C LEU A 166 -40.27 -33.54 -10.15
N PHE A 167 -40.35 -34.24 -11.29
CA PHE A 167 -41.62 -34.60 -11.91
C PHE A 167 -42.43 -35.54 -11.02
N GLU A 168 -41.83 -36.48 -10.33
CA GLU A 168 -42.49 -37.32 -9.31
C GLU A 168 -43.09 -36.49 -8.17
N SER A 169 -42.36 -35.50 -7.66
CA SER A 169 -42.80 -34.60 -6.60
C SER A 169 -43.95 -33.70 -7.05
N LEU A 170 -43.89 -33.16 -8.28
CA LEU A 170 -44.91 -32.29 -8.83
C LEU A 170 -46.19 -33.04 -9.15
N ALA A 171 -46.09 -34.25 -9.70
CA ALA A 171 -47.24 -35.12 -9.94
C ALA A 171 -47.98 -35.55 -8.65
N LYS A 172 -47.21 -35.85 -7.57
CA LYS A 172 -47.84 -36.09 -6.22
C LYS A 172 -48.58 -34.92 -5.65
N LYS A 173 -48.25 -33.68 -6.05
CA LYS A 173 -48.95 -32.45 -5.68
C LYS A 173 -50.15 -32.13 -6.57
N GLY A 174 -50.41 -32.97 -7.58
CA GLY A 174 -51.56 -32.85 -8.48
C GLY A 174 -51.31 -31.99 -9.72
N TYR A 175 -50.10 -31.59 -10.02
CA TYR A 175 -49.77 -30.85 -11.24
C TYR A 175 -49.56 -31.81 -12.41
N ILE A 176 -50.04 -31.41 -13.58
CA ILE A 176 -50.05 -32.26 -14.79
C ILE A 176 -49.31 -31.60 -15.94
N TYR A 177 -49.26 -30.25 -15.98
CA TYR A 177 -48.71 -29.51 -17.10
C TYR A 177 -47.46 -28.73 -16.70
N ALA A 178 -46.50 -28.69 -17.55
CA ALA A 178 -45.33 -27.85 -17.46
C ALA A 178 -44.91 -27.32 -18.85
N ARG A 179 -44.36 -26.12 -18.86
CA ARG A 179 -43.64 -25.58 -20.03
C ARG A 179 -42.19 -26.06 -19.96
N ILE A 180 -41.82 -26.96 -20.83
CA ILE A 180 -40.49 -27.58 -20.87
C ILE A 180 -39.81 -27.12 -22.17
N ASP A 181 -38.65 -26.44 -22.02
CA ASP A 181 -37.85 -25.94 -23.15
C ASP A 181 -38.69 -25.13 -24.18
N GLY A 182 -39.63 -24.33 -23.68
CA GLY A 182 -40.46 -23.48 -24.52
C GLY A 182 -41.85 -24.06 -24.88
N GLN A 183 -42.11 -25.37 -24.71
CA GLN A 183 -43.35 -26.04 -25.07
C GLN A 183 -44.19 -26.40 -23.85
N ILE A 184 -45.44 -25.97 -23.81
CA ILE A 184 -46.41 -26.38 -22.77
C ILE A 184 -46.95 -27.75 -23.13
N ARG A 185 -46.65 -28.76 -22.29
CA ARG A 185 -47.08 -30.16 -22.46
C ARG A 185 -47.39 -30.86 -21.13
N GLU A 186 -48.07 -31.97 -21.20
CA GLU A 186 -48.21 -32.87 -20.06
C GLU A 186 -46.92 -33.56 -19.75
N PHE A 187 -46.70 -33.79 -18.46
CA PHE A 187 -45.55 -34.59 -18.01
C PHE A 187 -46.03 -35.79 -17.19
N ALA A 188 -45.33 -36.92 -17.33
CA ALA A 188 -45.60 -38.11 -16.55
C ALA A 188 -44.82 -38.11 -15.22
N ALA A 189 -45.41 -38.77 -14.18
CA ALA A 189 -44.68 -39.01 -12.93
C ALA A 189 -43.41 -39.84 -13.23
N GLY A 190 -42.21 -39.30 -12.88
CA GLY A 190 -40.96 -39.99 -13.12
C GLY A 190 -40.35 -39.85 -14.53
N GLU A 191 -40.92 -38.94 -15.34
CA GLU A 191 -40.35 -38.57 -16.64
C GLU A 191 -38.89 -38.13 -16.50
N ARG A 192 -38.06 -38.49 -17.53
CA ARG A 192 -36.64 -38.11 -17.55
C ARG A 192 -36.34 -37.23 -18.75
N LEU A 193 -35.72 -36.08 -18.53
CA LEU A 193 -35.15 -35.27 -19.59
C LEU A 193 -33.69 -35.70 -19.88
N ASP A 194 -33.13 -35.20 -20.96
CA ASP A 194 -31.75 -35.44 -21.34
C ASP A 194 -30.78 -34.80 -20.32
N ARG A 195 -30.02 -35.62 -19.60
CA ARG A 195 -29.09 -35.19 -18.54
C ARG A 195 -28.05 -34.17 -18.99
N TYR A 196 -27.66 -34.18 -20.26
CA TYR A 196 -26.57 -33.41 -20.79
C TYR A 196 -27.00 -32.08 -21.43
N LYS A 197 -28.30 -31.91 -21.69
CA LYS A 197 -28.89 -30.69 -22.20
C LYS A 197 -29.27 -29.70 -21.06
N ILE A 198 -29.27 -28.41 -21.40
CA ILE A 198 -29.77 -27.35 -20.52
C ILE A 198 -31.28 -27.29 -20.68
N HIS A 199 -32.00 -27.33 -19.57
CA HIS A 199 -33.46 -27.30 -19.54
C HIS A 199 -33.98 -26.06 -18.78
N ASN A 200 -35.15 -25.57 -19.25
CA ASN A 200 -35.99 -24.62 -18.57
C ASN A 200 -37.35 -25.30 -18.31
N ILE A 201 -37.77 -25.35 -17.04
CA ILE A 201 -39.01 -26.01 -16.64
C ILE A 201 -39.85 -25.02 -15.84
N ASP A 202 -40.96 -24.59 -16.40
CA ASP A 202 -41.95 -23.71 -15.76
C ASP A 202 -43.21 -24.54 -15.51
N LEU A 203 -43.64 -24.62 -14.24
CA LEU A 203 -44.82 -25.36 -13.83
C LEU A 203 -46.08 -24.53 -14.19
N VAL A 204 -47.04 -25.12 -14.88
CA VAL A 204 -48.31 -24.48 -15.20
C VAL A 204 -49.21 -24.57 -13.95
N ILE A 205 -49.55 -23.41 -13.38
CA ILE A 205 -50.38 -23.33 -12.19
C ILE A 205 -51.86 -23.23 -12.57
N ASP A 206 -52.16 -22.36 -13.52
CA ASP A 206 -53.54 -22.17 -13.98
C ASP A 206 -53.57 -21.70 -15.44
N ARG A 207 -54.69 -21.95 -16.13
CA ARG A 207 -54.96 -21.45 -17.47
C ARG A 207 -56.33 -20.78 -17.44
N LEU A 208 -56.36 -19.49 -17.72
CA LEU A 208 -57.56 -18.69 -17.63
C LEU A 208 -57.61 -17.61 -18.72
N ARG A 209 -58.82 -17.12 -18.94
CA ARG A 209 -59.03 -15.93 -19.73
C ARG A 209 -58.96 -14.74 -18.76
N ILE A 210 -58.07 -13.81 -19.01
CA ILE A 210 -57.86 -12.67 -18.15
C ILE A 210 -59.09 -11.72 -18.25
N GLY A 211 -59.56 -11.23 -17.12
CA GLY A 211 -60.68 -10.29 -17.01
C GLY A 211 -60.90 -9.92 -15.55
N GLU A 212 -61.57 -8.81 -15.32
CA GLU A 212 -61.85 -8.30 -13.96
C GLU A 212 -62.80 -9.26 -13.19
N ASP A 213 -63.69 -9.98 -13.88
CA ASP A 213 -64.53 -11.03 -13.34
C ASP A 213 -63.80 -12.23 -12.77
N MET A 214 -62.54 -12.43 -13.19
CA MET A 214 -61.67 -13.52 -12.74
C MET A 214 -60.63 -13.09 -11.69
N ARG A 215 -60.72 -11.88 -11.16
CA ARG A 215 -59.72 -11.28 -10.23
C ARG A 215 -59.39 -12.16 -9.01
N GLU A 216 -60.41 -12.72 -8.34
CA GLU A 216 -60.21 -13.56 -7.17
C GLU A 216 -59.47 -14.88 -7.50
N ARG A 217 -59.83 -15.50 -8.64
CA ARG A 217 -59.17 -16.72 -9.12
C ARG A 217 -57.74 -16.38 -9.57
N LEU A 218 -57.55 -15.29 -10.30
CA LEU A 218 -56.23 -14.83 -10.72
C LEU A 218 -55.35 -14.57 -9.50
N MET A 219 -55.85 -13.91 -8.45
CA MET A 219 -55.06 -13.66 -7.22
C MET A 219 -54.71 -14.97 -6.49
N THR A 220 -55.59 -15.96 -6.45
CA THR A 220 -55.31 -17.25 -5.83
C THR A 220 -54.23 -18.01 -6.60
N SER A 221 -54.35 -18.06 -7.93
CA SER A 221 -53.44 -18.73 -8.81
C SER A 221 -52.07 -18.02 -8.83
N LEU A 222 -52.06 -16.67 -8.74
CA LEU A 222 -50.83 -15.85 -8.62
C LEU A 222 -50.09 -16.18 -7.32
N LYS A 223 -50.78 -16.23 -6.17
CA LYS A 223 -50.16 -16.60 -4.88
C LYS A 223 -49.53 -17.99 -4.93
N GLU A 224 -50.21 -18.94 -5.57
CA GLU A 224 -49.68 -20.28 -5.74
C GLU A 224 -48.45 -20.30 -6.71
N ALA A 225 -48.53 -19.59 -7.84
CA ALA A 225 -47.41 -19.44 -8.75
C ALA A 225 -46.17 -18.83 -8.06
N MET A 226 -46.35 -17.75 -7.31
CA MET A 226 -45.33 -17.10 -6.52
C MET A 226 -44.74 -18.01 -5.44
N ARG A 227 -45.55 -18.85 -4.81
CA ARG A 227 -45.12 -19.82 -3.82
C ARG A 227 -44.21 -20.90 -4.44
N GLN A 228 -44.63 -21.51 -5.56
CA GLN A 228 -43.88 -22.56 -6.25
C GLN A 228 -42.62 -21.99 -6.94
N GLY A 229 -42.68 -20.81 -7.55
CA GLY A 229 -41.62 -20.09 -8.21
C GLY A 229 -40.73 -19.26 -7.28
N LYS A 230 -40.85 -19.46 -5.94
CA LYS A 230 -40.02 -18.75 -4.93
C LYS A 230 -40.02 -17.23 -5.07
N GLY A 231 -41.20 -16.66 -5.26
CA GLY A 231 -41.36 -15.20 -5.40
C GLY A 231 -41.33 -14.72 -6.86
N THR A 232 -41.22 -15.62 -7.81
CA THR A 232 -41.26 -15.30 -9.25
C THR A 232 -42.35 -16.09 -9.96
N MET A 233 -43.03 -15.47 -10.89
CA MET A 233 -43.99 -16.11 -11.80
C MET A 233 -43.80 -15.59 -13.23
N ALA A 234 -44.30 -16.32 -14.20
CA ALA A 234 -44.39 -15.88 -15.58
C ALA A 234 -45.84 -16.03 -16.09
N LEU A 235 -46.22 -15.11 -16.92
CA LEU A 235 -47.49 -15.17 -17.68
C LEU A 235 -47.16 -15.52 -19.13
N TYR A 236 -47.72 -16.61 -19.62
CA TYR A 236 -47.65 -16.99 -21.03
C TYR A 236 -48.94 -16.61 -21.75
N ASP A 237 -48.80 -15.71 -22.72
CA ASP A 237 -49.93 -15.29 -23.58
C ASP A 237 -49.99 -16.24 -24.78
N TYR A 238 -51.12 -16.95 -24.92
CA TYR A 238 -51.32 -17.91 -26.02
C TYR A 238 -51.57 -17.19 -27.39
N ASP A 239 -52.06 -15.96 -27.36
CA ASP A 239 -52.37 -15.21 -28.58
C ASP A 239 -51.12 -14.59 -29.21
N ALA A 240 -50.16 -14.15 -28.37
CA ALA A 240 -48.90 -13.52 -28.80
C ALA A 240 -47.70 -14.48 -28.75
N GLU A 241 -47.87 -15.70 -28.26
CA GLU A 241 -46.81 -16.68 -27.95
C GLU A 241 -45.68 -16.08 -27.08
N GLY A 242 -46.02 -15.04 -26.30
CA GLY A 242 -45.11 -14.25 -25.48
C GLY A 242 -45.07 -14.67 -24.02
N LEU A 243 -43.88 -14.53 -23.42
CA LEU A 243 -43.68 -14.79 -22.00
C LEU A 243 -43.35 -13.48 -21.29
N ARG A 244 -44.05 -13.15 -20.20
CA ARG A 244 -43.74 -12.00 -19.38
C ARG A 244 -43.55 -12.42 -17.92
N TYR A 245 -42.46 -11.97 -17.31
CA TYR A 245 -42.11 -12.32 -15.93
C TYR A 245 -42.62 -11.26 -14.95
N TYR A 246 -43.02 -11.73 -13.77
CA TYR A 246 -43.40 -10.90 -12.61
C TYR A 246 -42.73 -11.47 -11.36
N SER A 247 -42.28 -10.61 -10.46
CA SER A 247 -41.54 -11.05 -9.28
C SER A 247 -41.82 -10.13 -8.10
N ARG A 248 -41.79 -10.70 -6.91
CA ARG A 248 -41.66 -9.97 -5.65
C ARG A 248 -40.23 -9.51 -5.40
N ASN A 249 -39.23 -10.08 -6.11
CA ASN A 249 -37.82 -9.68 -6.10
C ASN A 249 -37.54 -8.71 -7.25
N LEU A 250 -36.41 -8.03 -7.22
CA LEU A 250 -35.95 -7.16 -8.32
C LEU A 250 -35.77 -7.99 -9.59
N MET A 251 -36.54 -7.71 -10.63
CA MET A 251 -36.50 -8.46 -11.88
C MET A 251 -36.71 -7.54 -13.09
N CYS A 252 -36.07 -7.88 -14.17
CA CYS A 252 -36.29 -7.26 -15.48
C CYS A 252 -37.61 -7.83 -16.07
N PRO A 253 -38.61 -7.00 -16.35
CA PRO A 253 -39.92 -7.46 -16.87
C PRO A 253 -39.80 -8.17 -18.22
N THR A 254 -38.81 -7.78 -19.05
CA THR A 254 -38.65 -8.28 -20.42
C THR A 254 -37.85 -9.60 -20.45
N THR A 255 -36.76 -9.70 -19.66
CA THR A 255 -35.86 -10.85 -19.75
C THR A 255 -36.03 -11.89 -18.65
N GLY A 256 -36.76 -11.55 -17.57
CA GLY A 256 -36.91 -12.42 -16.40
C GLY A 256 -35.65 -12.59 -15.55
N ILE A 257 -34.58 -11.85 -15.84
CA ILE A 257 -33.39 -11.84 -15.00
C ILE A 257 -33.74 -11.20 -13.68
N ALA A 258 -33.47 -11.88 -12.58
CA ALA A 258 -33.74 -11.42 -11.23
C ALA A 258 -32.45 -11.23 -10.44
N PHE A 259 -32.40 -10.18 -9.63
CA PHE A 259 -31.37 -9.96 -8.63
C PHE A 259 -31.94 -10.17 -7.23
N GLU A 260 -31.09 -10.67 -6.32
CA GLU A 260 -31.43 -10.63 -4.89
C GLU A 260 -31.54 -9.18 -4.42
N GLU A 261 -32.36 -8.93 -3.40
CA GLU A 261 -32.41 -7.61 -2.78
C GLU A 261 -31.01 -7.18 -2.29
N PRO A 262 -30.57 -5.95 -2.63
CA PRO A 262 -29.22 -5.52 -2.30
C PRO A 262 -29.10 -5.31 -0.79
N ALA A 263 -28.06 -5.92 -0.23
CA ALA A 263 -27.64 -5.71 1.15
C ALA A 263 -26.23 -5.10 1.16
N PRO A 264 -25.79 -4.45 2.26
CA PRO A 264 -24.45 -3.82 2.30
C PRO A 264 -23.30 -4.77 1.94
N HIS A 265 -23.44 -6.07 2.20
CA HIS A 265 -22.43 -7.06 1.83
C HIS A 265 -22.38 -7.37 0.32
N THR A 266 -23.43 -7.09 -0.45
CA THR A 266 -23.48 -7.20 -1.91
C THR A 266 -22.47 -6.25 -2.59
N PHE A 267 -22.22 -5.10 -1.95
CA PHE A 267 -21.30 -4.07 -2.41
C PHE A 267 -19.93 -4.13 -1.71
N SER A 268 -19.63 -5.21 -0.99
CA SER A 268 -18.36 -5.38 -0.28
C SER A 268 -17.45 -6.34 -1.03
N PHE A 269 -16.30 -5.83 -1.45
CA PHE A 269 -15.24 -6.68 -2.03
C PHE A 269 -14.51 -7.54 -0.99
N ASN A 270 -14.77 -7.33 0.31
CA ASN A 270 -14.27 -8.18 1.41
C ASN A 270 -15.25 -9.30 1.79
N SER A 271 -16.44 -9.31 1.19
CA SER A 271 -17.44 -10.34 1.42
C SER A 271 -17.50 -11.30 0.22
N PRO A 272 -17.58 -12.63 0.41
CA PRO A 272 -17.76 -13.59 -0.69
C PRO A 272 -19.01 -13.34 -1.54
N LYS A 273 -20.03 -12.67 -0.99
CA LYS A 273 -21.25 -12.30 -1.72
C LYS A 273 -21.05 -11.18 -2.71
N GLY A 274 -20.16 -10.20 -2.41
CA GLY A 274 -19.92 -9.04 -3.28
C GLY A 274 -18.61 -9.09 -4.04
N ALA A 275 -17.61 -9.86 -3.56
CA ALA A 275 -16.29 -9.95 -4.19
C ALA A 275 -16.32 -10.62 -5.56
N CYS A 276 -15.57 -10.08 -6.51
CA CYS A 276 -15.32 -10.75 -7.79
C CYS A 276 -14.76 -12.15 -7.55
N PRO A 277 -15.34 -13.22 -8.13
CA PRO A 277 -14.91 -14.61 -7.86
C PRO A 277 -13.49 -14.86 -8.36
N ARG A 278 -13.06 -14.24 -9.46
CA ARG A 278 -11.75 -14.46 -10.07
C ARG A 278 -10.61 -13.85 -9.23
N CYS A 279 -10.69 -12.58 -8.88
CA CYS A 279 -9.64 -11.91 -8.09
C CYS A 279 -9.92 -11.91 -6.58
N SER A 280 -11.00 -12.54 -6.12
CA SER A 280 -11.40 -12.59 -4.70
C SER A 280 -11.42 -11.22 -4.03
N GLY A 281 -11.82 -10.18 -4.76
CA GLY A 281 -11.91 -8.80 -4.26
C GLY A 281 -10.60 -8.00 -4.30
N LEU A 282 -9.53 -8.50 -4.90
CA LEU A 282 -8.26 -7.78 -5.03
C LEU A 282 -8.30 -6.71 -6.13
N GLY A 283 -9.10 -6.90 -7.18
CA GLY A 283 -9.23 -5.99 -8.32
C GLY A 283 -8.11 -6.10 -9.35
N GLU A 284 -7.10 -6.87 -9.06
CA GLU A 284 -5.93 -7.10 -9.92
C GLU A 284 -5.54 -8.57 -9.93
N GLU A 285 -4.87 -8.98 -10.98
CA GLU A 285 -4.31 -10.31 -11.16
C GLU A 285 -2.80 -10.20 -11.35
N ALA A 286 -2.07 -11.04 -10.66
CA ALA A 286 -0.65 -11.21 -10.89
C ALA A 286 -0.46 -12.06 -12.15
N VAL A 287 0.14 -11.48 -13.17
CA VAL A 287 0.42 -12.14 -14.46
C VAL A 287 1.92 -12.12 -14.69
N PHE A 288 2.46 -13.22 -15.19
CA PHE A 288 3.87 -13.26 -15.59
C PHE A 288 4.13 -12.31 -16.76
N ASP A 289 5.15 -11.49 -16.64
CA ASP A 289 5.62 -10.63 -17.74
C ASP A 289 6.66 -11.38 -18.58
N ILE A 290 6.27 -11.79 -19.77
CA ILE A 290 7.14 -12.51 -20.71
C ILE A 290 8.43 -11.72 -20.97
N LYS A 291 8.39 -10.40 -21.02
CA LYS A 291 9.57 -9.55 -21.22
C LYS A 291 10.51 -9.50 -20.00
N LYS A 292 10.02 -9.81 -18.82
CA LYS A 292 10.85 -10.01 -17.63
C LYS A 292 11.39 -11.44 -17.55
N ILE A 293 10.66 -12.41 -18.08
CA ILE A 293 11.09 -13.79 -18.17
C ILE A 293 12.14 -13.94 -19.28
N ILE A 294 11.95 -13.28 -20.41
CA ILE A 294 12.83 -13.27 -21.57
C ILE A 294 13.22 -11.82 -21.88
N PRO A 295 14.18 -11.25 -21.14
CA PRO A 295 14.57 -9.85 -21.31
C PRO A 295 15.31 -9.58 -22.62
N GLU A 296 16.06 -10.54 -23.11
CA GLU A 296 16.90 -10.40 -24.31
C GLU A 296 16.67 -11.59 -25.27
N PRO A 297 15.70 -11.49 -26.22
CA PRO A 297 15.33 -12.60 -27.12
C PRO A 297 16.42 -13.05 -28.06
N LYS A 298 17.48 -12.29 -28.23
CA LYS A 298 18.66 -12.62 -29.05
C LYS A 298 19.58 -13.61 -28.39
N LEU A 299 19.48 -13.80 -27.08
CA LEU A 299 20.22 -14.81 -26.35
C LEU A 299 19.60 -16.19 -26.55
N THR A 300 20.42 -17.22 -26.37
CA THR A 300 20.02 -18.62 -26.41
C THR A 300 19.61 -19.11 -25.01
N LEU A 301 18.87 -20.23 -24.94
CA LEU A 301 18.57 -20.88 -23.64
C LEU A 301 19.86 -21.23 -22.88
N ARG A 302 20.92 -21.60 -23.58
CA ARG A 302 22.24 -21.90 -23.00
C ARG A 302 22.88 -20.68 -22.35
N GLU A 303 22.74 -19.52 -22.95
CA GLU A 303 23.27 -18.25 -22.46
C GLU A 303 22.42 -17.61 -21.35
N GLY A 304 21.26 -18.19 -21.06
CA GLY A 304 20.35 -17.73 -20.02
C GLY A 304 19.28 -16.74 -20.49
N ALA A 305 18.86 -16.83 -21.75
CA ALA A 305 17.76 -16.01 -22.29
C ALA A 305 16.49 -16.01 -21.44
N VAL A 306 16.23 -17.10 -20.74
CA VAL A 306 15.13 -17.23 -19.80
C VAL A 306 15.65 -17.01 -18.38
N GLU A 307 15.50 -15.78 -17.89
CA GLU A 307 16.06 -15.30 -16.59
C GLU A 307 15.76 -16.25 -15.40
N PRO A 308 14.54 -16.79 -15.23
CA PRO A 308 14.24 -17.73 -14.14
C PRO A 308 15.07 -19.03 -14.18
N LEU A 309 15.52 -19.46 -15.34
CA LEU A 309 16.30 -20.68 -15.51
C LEU A 309 17.80 -20.44 -15.32
N GLY A 310 18.26 -19.20 -15.60
CA GLY A 310 19.66 -18.82 -15.63
C GLY A 310 20.43 -19.48 -16.78
N VAL A 311 21.76 -19.39 -16.71
CA VAL A 311 22.66 -20.02 -17.70
C VAL A 311 22.62 -21.55 -17.61
N TYR A 312 22.94 -22.20 -18.71
CA TYR A 312 22.96 -23.65 -18.81
C TYR A 312 23.69 -24.34 -17.66
N ARG A 313 23.03 -25.36 -17.13
CA ARG A 313 23.61 -26.29 -16.15
C ARG A 313 23.27 -27.71 -16.57
N ASN A 314 24.21 -28.63 -16.41
CA ASN A 314 23.94 -30.06 -16.65
C ASN A 314 23.03 -30.60 -15.52
N ASN A 315 21.71 -30.42 -15.69
CA ASN A 315 20.69 -30.87 -14.73
C ASN A 315 19.42 -31.32 -15.45
N GLN A 316 18.49 -31.88 -14.68
CA GLN A 316 17.21 -32.39 -15.19
C GLN A 316 16.41 -31.39 -16.00
N LEU A 317 16.44 -30.11 -15.58
CA LEU A 317 15.67 -29.04 -16.19
C LEU A 317 16.10 -28.78 -17.65
N PHE A 318 17.42 -28.65 -17.88
CA PHE A 318 17.93 -28.45 -19.24
C PHE A 318 17.81 -29.69 -20.11
N ALA A 319 17.85 -30.93 -19.53
CA ALA A 319 17.55 -32.14 -20.26
C ALA A 319 16.07 -32.21 -20.73
N ILE A 320 15.15 -31.66 -19.94
CA ILE A 320 13.73 -31.51 -20.34
C ILE A 320 13.65 -30.54 -21.52
N LEU A 321 14.30 -29.36 -21.44
CA LEU A 321 14.26 -28.34 -22.49
C LEU A 321 14.92 -28.82 -23.80
N GLU A 322 16.00 -29.60 -23.74
CA GLU A 322 16.60 -30.24 -24.91
C GLU A 322 15.66 -31.25 -25.56
N THR A 323 14.92 -32.03 -24.75
CA THR A 323 13.95 -33.00 -25.26
C THR A 323 12.72 -32.30 -25.85
N LEU A 324 12.28 -31.20 -25.21
CA LEU A 324 11.21 -30.35 -25.70
C LEU A 324 11.59 -29.72 -27.05
N GLY A 325 12.85 -29.25 -27.16
CA GLY A 325 13.38 -28.69 -28.40
C GLY A 325 13.36 -29.66 -29.58
N ARG A 326 13.68 -30.95 -29.37
CA ARG A 326 13.58 -31.96 -30.40
C ARG A 326 12.15 -32.21 -30.85
N ARG A 327 11.15 -31.96 -30.01
CA ARG A 327 9.72 -32.13 -30.35
C ARG A 327 9.17 -30.92 -31.10
N HIS A 328 9.63 -29.73 -30.79
CA HIS A 328 9.13 -28.49 -31.35
C HIS A 328 10.12 -27.79 -32.29
N ASP A 329 11.07 -28.55 -32.86
CA ASP A 329 12.05 -28.13 -33.88
C ASP A 329 12.89 -26.92 -33.46
N PHE A 330 13.41 -26.90 -32.20
CA PHE A 330 14.39 -25.94 -31.74
C PHE A 330 15.52 -26.60 -30.92
N THR A 331 16.63 -25.92 -30.77
CA THR A 331 17.75 -26.33 -29.91
C THR A 331 17.96 -25.30 -28.79
N ILE A 332 18.64 -25.72 -27.72
CA ILE A 332 19.00 -24.78 -26.61
C ILE A 332 20.04 -23.75 -27.02
N ASP A 333 20.65 -23.90 -28.19
CA ASP A 333 21.64 -23.02 -28.81
C ASP A 333 21.03 -22.04 -29.83
N ASP A 334 19.73 -22.11 -30.07
CA ASP A 334 19.03 -21.17 -30.94
C ASP A 334 18.61 -19.92 -30.15
N PRO A 335 18.72 -18.71 -30.75
CA PRO A 335 18.15 -17.51 -30.19
C PRO A 335 16.64 -17.63 -29.98
N ILE A 336 16.13 -17.14 -28.83
CA ILE A 336 14.68 -17.23 -28.53
C ILE A 336 13.83 -16.62 -29.65
N GLU A 337 14.30 -15.54 -30.31
CA GLU A 337 13.58 -14.86 -31.39
C GLU A 337 13.42 -15.72 -32.65
N SER A 338 14.20 -16.80 -32.80
CA SER A 338 14.14 -17.74 -33.94
C SER A 338 13.27 -18.95 -33.65
N ILE A 339 12.87 -19.17 -32.39
CA ILE A 339 12.02 -20.28 -31.98
C ILE A 339 10.58 -20.02 -32.43
N SER A 340 9.90 -21.05 -32.97
CA SER A 340 8.51 -20.96 -33.35
C SER A 340 7.58 -20.55 -32.20
N GLU A 341 6.44 -19.98 -32.50
CA GLU A 341 5.44 -19.60 -31.49
C GLU A 341 4.96 -20.82 -30.68
N GLU A 342 4.85 -21.98 -31.31
CA GLU A 342 4.51 -23.25 -30.65
C GLU A 342 5.61 -23.71 -29.70
N GLY A 343 6.88 -23.64 -30.12
CA GLY A 343 8.03 -23.94 -29.27
C GLY A 343 8.15 -22.99 -28.08
N LEU A 344 7.94 -21.70 -28.31
CA LEU A 344 7.95 -20.69 -27.25
C LEU A 344 6.81 -20.89 -26.25
N ASN A 345 5.60 -21.20 -26.74
CA ASN A 345 4.45 -21.52 -25.88
C ASN A 345 4.70 -22.80 -25.06
N ALA A 346 5.33 -23.82 -25.65
CA ALA A 346 5.71 -25.03 -24.93
C ALA A 346 6.73 -24.75 -23.81
N ILE A 347 7.69 -23.87 -24.05
CA ILE A 347 8.66 -23.44 -23.02
C ILE A 347 7.93 -22.69 -21.89
N LEU A 348 7.06 -21.74 -22.21
CA LEU A 348 6.43 -20.84 -21.24
C LEU A 348 5.28 -21.48 -20.46
N TYR A 349 4.41 -22.23 -21.14
CA TYR A 349 3.15 -22.72 -20.58
C TYR A 349 3.08 -24.25 -20.49
N GLY A 350 4.12 -24.94 -20.95
CA GLY A 350 4.23 -26.40 -20.84
C GLY A 350 3.76 -27.20 -22.04
N ASP A 351 4.04 -28.50 -21.96
CA ASP A 351 3.62 -29.51 -22.93
C ASP A 351 2.94 -30.66 -22.16
N SER A 352 1.68 -30.91 -22.50
CA SER A 352 0.87 -31.92 -21.84
C SER A 352 1.30 -33.36 -22.13
N GLU A 353 2.05 -33.58 -23.22
CA GLU A 353 2.53 -34.91 -23.59
C GLU A 353 3.77 -35.31 -22.79
N PRO A 354 3.77 -36.47 -22.12
CA PRO A 354 4.94 -36.98 -21.44
C PRO A 354 6.14 -37.17 -22.37
N MET A 355 7.32 -36.85 -21.87
CA MET A 355 8.60 -37.05 -22.60
C MET A 355 9.57 -37.88 -21.78
N THR A 356 10.41 -38.64 -22.46
CA THR A 356 11.44 -39.49 -21.83
C THR A 356 12.76 -38.72 -21.81
N ILE A 357 13.30 -38.46 -20.63
CA ILE A 357 14.63 -37.87 -20.43
C ILE A 357 15.62 -38.91 -19.90
N ASP A 358 16.88 -38.76 -20.25
CA ASP A 358 17.99 -39.57 -19.71
C ASP A 358 18.65 -38.81 -18.57
N THR A 359 18.59 -39.37 -17.36
CA THR A 359 19.14 -38.73 -16.14
C THR A 359 20.54 -39.27 -15.79
N SER A 360 21.10 -40.15 -16.60
CA SER A 360 22.42 -40.78 -16.32
C SER A 360 23.56 -39.78 -16.25
N ALA A 361 23.48 -38.68 -16.99
CA ALA A 361 24.53 -37.67 -17.06
C ALA A 361 24.67 -36.77 -15.79
N PHE A 362 23.68 -36.75 -14.90
CA PHE A 362 23.63 -35.84 -13.76
C PHE A 362 23.17 -36.45 -12.42
N THR A 363 22.99 -37.81 -12.40
CA THR A 363 22.61 -38.52 -11.15
C THR A 363 23.69 -39.47 -10.73
N TYR A 364 24.26 -39.28 -9.53
CA TYR A 364 25.39 -40.11 -9.03
C TYR A 364 25.04 -41.56 -8.65
N SER A 365 23.76 -41.87 -8.44
CA SER A 365 23.31 -43.21 -8.09
C SER A 365 21.99 -43.53 -8.80
N GLY A 366 22.07 -44.44 -9.81
CA GLY A 366 20.88 -45.01 -10.46
C GLY A 366 20.22 -44.14 -11.50
N GLY A 367 21.00 -43.38 -12.28
CA GLY A 367 20.51 -42.68 -13.47
C GLY A 367 19.88 -43.65 -14.48
N GLY A 368 18.82 -43.19 -15.17
CA GLY A 368 18.13 -43.98 -16.18
C GLY A 368 17.07 -43.16 -16.91
N ARG A 369 16.34 -43.75 -17.81
CA ARG A 369 15.26 -43.10 -18.55
C ARG A 369 14.09 -42.86 -17.62
N ARG A 370 13.61 -41.60 -17.52
CA ARG A 370 12.43 -41.22 -16.77
C ARG A 370 11.43 -40.53 -17.64
N LEU A 371 10.15 -40.85 -17.41
CA LEU A 371 9.03 -40.17 -18.04
C LEU A 371 8.68 -38.93 -17.23
N VAL A 372 8.66 -37.78 -17.87
CA VAL A 372 8.37 -36.47 -17.25
C VAL A 372 7.45 -35.68 -18.16
N THR A 373 6.65 -34.79 -17.56
CA THR A 373 5.89 -33.74 -18.26
C THR A 373 6.47 -32.40 -17.94
N TRP A 374 6.49 -31.50 -18.90
CA TRP A 374 6.93 -30.11 -18.69
C TRP A 374 5.72 -29.20 -18.47
N GLU A 375 5.59 -28.66 -17.28
CA GLU A 375 4.46 -27.81 -16.88
C GLU A 375 4.61 -26.34 -17.33
N GLY A 376 5.75 -25.97 -17.91
CA GLY A 376 6.06 -24.61 -18.32
C GLY A 376 6.76 -23.76 -17.25
N ILE A 377 7.39 -22.69 -17.69
CA ILE A 377 8.08 -21.73 -16.80
C ILE A 377 7.12 -21.11 -15.79
N ALA A 378 5.88 -20.80 -16.21
CA ALA A 378 4.88 -20.21 -15.35
C ALA A 378 4.58 -21.11 -14.12
N GLU A 379 4.33 -22.38 -14.32
CA GLU A 379 4.07 -23.34 -13.24
C GLU A 379 5.34 -23.68 -12.46
N TYR A 380 6.49 -23.77 -13.13
CA TYR A 380 7.79 -23.93 -12.50
C TYR A 380 8.07 -22.82 -11.47
N LEU A 381 7.74 -21.56 -11.79
CA LEU A 381 7.88 -20.43 -10.87
C LEU A 381 6.97 -20.53 -9.63
N TYR A 382 5.79 -21.15 -9.76
CA TYR A 382 4.91 -21.43 -8.61
C TYR A 382 5.41 -22.60 -7.76
N ARG A 383 5.93 -23.67 -8.38
CA ARG A 383 6.31 -24.91 -7.71
C ARG A 383 7.67 -24.84 -6.98
N THR A 384 8.61 -24.02 -7.45
CA THR A 384 9.92 -23.82 -6.79
C THR A 384 9.83 -23.08 -5.46
N ASP A 385 8.62 -22.71 -5.06
CA ASP A 385 8.35 -22.18 -3.74
C ASP A 385 8.13 -23.34 -2.75
N ASP A 386 9.13 -23.64 -1.94
CA ASP A 386 8.90 -24.21 -0.62
C ASP A 386 7.93 -23.27 0.09
N GLU A 387 6.69 -23.68 0.37
CA GLU A 387 5.57 -22.86 0.87
C GLU A 387 5.89 -21.98 2.10
N ASN A 388 7.10 -22.12 2.65
CA ASN A 388 7.62 -21.39 3.82
C ASN A 388 8.80 -20.46 3.54
N SER A 389 9.26 -20.27 2.29
CA SER A 389 10.44 -19.45 2.00
C SER A 389 10.08 -18.06 1.48
N LYS A 390 10.12 -17.05 2.37
CA LYS A 390 10.03 -15.61 2.01
C LYS A 390 11.02 -15.17 0.91
N ARG A 391 12.00 -16.00 0.58
CA ARG A 391 13.02 -15.74 -0.44
C ARG A 391 12.54 -16.13 -1.84
N GLY A 392 11.79 -17.23 -1.96
CA GLY A 392 11.16 -17.68 -3.19
C GLY A 392 10.06 -16.71 -3.64
N GLU A 393 9.21 -16.27 -2.71
CA GLU A 393 8.14 -15.30 -2.98
C GLU A 393 8.69 -14.00 -3.58
N LYS A 394 9.75 -13.42 -3.00
CA LYS A 394 10.40 -12.22 -3.54
C LYS A 394 11.06 -12.43 -4.90
N TRP A 395 11.60 -13.61 -5.13
CA TRP A 395 12.21 -13.94 -6.41
C TRP A 395 11.14 -14.04 -7.51
N ARG A 396 10.02 -14.69 -7.23
CA ARG A 396 8.88 -14.79 -8.14
C ARG A 396 8.25 -13.42 -8.44
N GLU A 397 8.10 -12.55 -7.42
CA GLU A 397 7.57 -11.20 -7.57
C GLU A 397 8.29 -10.37 -8.64
N GLN A 398 9.57 -10.64 -8.92
CA GLN A 398 10.34 -9.92 -9.93
C GLN A 398 9.79 -10.15 -11.34
N PHE A 399 9.20 -11.31 -11.60
CA PHE A 399 8.66 -11.71 -12.90
C PHE A 399 7.18 -11.42 -13.07
N LEU A 400 6.53 -10.94 -12.01
CA LEU A 400 5.10 -10.61 -12.02
C LEU A 400 4.85 -9.14 -12.39
N VAL A 401 3.70 -8.94 -13.05
CA VAL A 401 3.07 -7.64 -13.27
C VAL A 401 1.62 -7.74 -12.81
N TYR A 402 1.18 -6.76 -12.06
CA TYR A 402 -0.21 -6.68 -11.62
C TYR A 402 -1.02 -5.92 -12.67
N LYS A 403 -1.99 -6.60 -13.27
CA LYS A 403 -2.94 -6.02 -14.24
C LYS A 403 -4.34 -5.97 -13.62
N PRO A 404 -5.19 -5.03 -14.05
CA PRO A 404 -6.59 -5.06 -13.65
C PRO A 404 -7.21 -6.42 -13.98
N CYS A 405 -7.97 -6.98 -13.04
CA CYS A 405 -8.63 -8.27 -13.21
C CYS A 405 -9.48 -8.27 -14.47
N SER A 406 -9.30 -9.28 -15.32
CA SER A 406 -9.98 -9.41 -16.60
C SER A 406 -11.50 -9.57 -16.49
N GLU A 407 -12.00 -10.07 -15.36
CA GLU A 407 -13.44 -10.26 -15.12
C GLU A 407 -14.11 -8.99 -14.59
N CYS A 408 -13.54 -8.34 -13.58
CA CYS A 408 -14.14 -7.18 -12.93
C CYS A 408 -13.57 -5.83 -13.42
N GLY A 409 -12.56 -5.81 -14.29
CA GLY A 409 -11.95 -4.59 -14.81
C GLY A 409 -11.35 -3.69 -13.72
N GLY A 410 -10.97 -4.24 -12.57
CA GLY A 410 -10.46 -3.48 -11.42
C GLY A 410 -11.50 -3.04 -10.40
N SER A 411 -12.80 -3.26 -10.65
CA SER A 411 -13.89 -2.85 -9.73
C SER A 411 -13.91 -3.63 -8.40
N ARG A 412 -13.23 -4.78 -8.32
CA ARG A 412 -13.18 -5.70 -7.17
C ARG A 412 -14.49 -6.43 -6.87
N LEU A 413 -15.60 -6.03 -7.49
CA LEU A 413 -16.96 -6.51 -7.22
C LEU A 413 -17.44 -7.46 -8.31
N LYS A 414 -18.45 -8.25 -7.96
CA LYS A 414 -19.22 -9.04 -8.94
C LYS A 414 -19.93 -8.12 -9.92
N LYS A 415 -20.15 -8.62 -11.14
CA LYS A 415 -20.82 -7.86 -12.20
C LYS A 415 -22.23 -7.43 -11.81
N GLU A 416 -22.97 -8.28 -11.08
CA GLU A 416 -24.32 -8.00 -10.61
C GLU A 416 -24.38 -6.74 -9.73
N ALA A 417 -23.40 -6.54 -8.86
CA ALA A 417 -23.32 -5.35 -7.99
C ALA A 417 -23.13 -4.04 -8.78
N LEU A 418 -22.58 -4.10 -9.99
CA LEU A 418 -22.34 -2.94 -10.84
C LEU A 418 -23.58 -2.47 -11.60
N HIS A 419 -24.66 -3.26 -11.60
CA HIS A 419 -25.93 -2.90 -12.21
C HIS A 419 -26.85 -2.08 -11.27
N PHE A 420 -26.46 -1.89 -10.02
CA PHE A 420 -27.10 -0.98 -9.10
C PHE A 420 -26.51 0.43 -9.25
N ARG A 421 -27.36 1.42 -9.52
CA ARG A 421 -26.94 2.79 -9.82
C ARG A 421 -27.68 3.83 -8.99
N ILE A 422 -26.98 4.90 -8.65
CA ILE A 422 -27.56 6.12 -8.06
C ILE A 422 -27.14 7.28 -8.97
N ALA A 423 -28.09 8.08 -9.42
CA ALA A 423 -27.84 9.18 -10.37
C ALA A 423 -26.98 8.71 -11.58
N GLY A 424 -27.32 7.56 -12.16
CA GLY A 424 -26.65 6.97 -13.32
C GLY A 424 -25.29 6.30 -13.05
N LYS A 425 -24.74 6.34 -11.83
CA LYS A 425 -23.41 5.80 -11.50
C LYS A 425 -23.47 4.61 -10.56
N ASN A 426 -22.66 3.59 -10.81
CA ASN A 426 -22.47 2.47 -9.92
C ASN A 426 -21.40 2.76 -8.85
N ILE A 427 -21.32 1.92 -7.83
CA ILE A 427 -20.42 2.12 -6.69
C ILE A 427 -18.92 2.09 -7.10
N ALA A 428 -18.54 1.32 -8.12
CA ALA A 428 -17.16 1.25 -8.60
C ALA A 428 -16.77 2.53 -9.34
N GLU A 429 -17.66 3.05 -10.21
CA GLU A 429 -17.47 4.31 -10.91
C GLU A 429 -17.28 5.47 -9.92
N VAL A 430 -18.12 5.54 -8.88
CA VAL A 430 -18.01 6.55 -7.82
C VAL A 430 -16.72 6.39 -7.03
N SER A 431 -16.34 5.17 -6.69
CA SER A 431 -15.10 4.90 -5.94
C SER A 431 -13.83 5.22 -6.75
N ALA A 432 -13.90 5.18 -8.07
CA ALA A 432 -12.80 5.50 -8.98
C ALA A 432 -12.62 7.01 -9.22
N MET A 433 -13.64 7.84 -8.91
CA MET A 433 -13.54 9.29 -9.02
C MET A 433 -12.50 9.86 -8.05
N SER A 434 -11.93 11.02 -8.40
CA SER A 434 -11.21 11.81 -7.42
C SER A 434 -12.15 12.27 -6.30
N ILE A 435 -11.62 12.36 -5.07
CA ILE A 435 -12.39 12.80 -3.89
C ILE A 435 -13.09 14.14 -4.15
N THR A 436 -12.44 15.07 -4.87
CA THR A 436 -13.06 16.35 -5.26
C THR A 436 -14.29 16.15 -6.14
N ARG A 437 -14.17 15.35 -7.22
CA ARG A 437 -15.32 15.05 -8.11
C ARG A 437 -16.40 14.27 -7.40
N PHE A 438 -16.03 13.40 -6.47
CA PHE A 438 -17.01 12.67 -5.67
C PHE A 438 -17.74 13.63 -4.72
N ALA A 439 -17.06 14.60 -4.11
CA ALA A 439 -17.71 15.62 -3.27
C ALA A 439 -18.69 16.50 -4.07
N GLU A 440 -18.36 16.83 -5.31
CA GLU A 440 -19.28 17.52 -6.23
C GLU A 440 -20.50 16.65 -6.57
N TRP A 441 -20.27 15.40 -6.96
CA TRP A 441 -21.35 14.48 -7.31
C TRP A 441 -22.32 14.22 -6.13
N ILE A 442 -21.81 13.94 -4.92
CA ILE A 442 -22.64 13.66 -3.74
C ILE A 442 -23.47 14.87 -3.31
N SER A 443 -23.07 16.11 -3.67
CA SER A 443 -23.86 17.30 -3.39
C SER A 443 -25.08 17.46 -4.31
N THR A 444 -25.06 16.84 -5.49
CA THR A 444 -26.16 16.98 -6.49
C THR A 444 -27.11 15.79 -6.54
N ILE A 445 -26.77 14.65 -5.91
CA ILE A 445 -27.57 13.41 -6.05
C ILE A 445 -28.97 13.51 -5.41
N GLU A 446 -29.12 14.31 -4.35
CA GLU A 446 -30.40 14.45 -3.65
C GLU A 446 -31.50 15.03 -4.55
N GLU A 447 -31.13 15.87 -5.53
CA GLU A 447 -32.06 16.42 -6.52
C GLU A 447 -32.59 15.36 -7.49
N GLN A 448 -31.82 14.30 -7.72
CA GLN A 448 -32.16 13.21 -8.64
C GLN A 448 -32.84 12.02 -7.94
N MET A 449 -33.04 12.10 -6.62
CA MET A 449 -33.71 11.08 -5.80
C MET A 449 -35.19 11.41 -5.61
N ASN A 450 -36.01 10.38 -5.56
CA ASN A 450 -37.41 10.53 -5.15
C ASN A 450 -37.52 10.83 -3.64
N THR A 451 -38.71 11.22 -3.17
CA THR A 451 -38.94 11.65 -1.78
C THR A 451 -38.60 10.55 -0.76
N LYS A 452 -38.88 9.28 -1.09
CA LYS A 452 -38.60 8.12 -0.23
C LYS A 452 -37.07 7.85 -0.17
N GLU A 453 -36.42 7.80 -1.32
CA GLU A 453 -34.97 7.61 -1.44
C GLU A 453 -34.19 8.70 -0.70
N ARG A 454 -34.63 9.98 -0.87
CA ARG A 454 -34.02 11.13 -0.19
C ARG A 454 -34.09 11.02 1.32
N LYS A 455 -35.29 10.67 1.89
CA LYS A 455 -35.39 10.48 3.35
C LYS A 455 -34.48 9.38 3.90
N ILE A 456 -34.33 8.28 3.16
CA ILE A 456 -33.50 7.16 3.57
C ILE A 456 -32.00 7.53 3.47
N ALA A 457 -31.62 8.27 2.43
CA ALA A 457 -30.23 8.58 2.12
C ALA A 457 -29.67 9.77 2.90
N GLN A 458 -30.52 10.68 3.41
CA GLN A 458 -30.13 11.98 3.98
C GLN A 458 -28.99 11.91 5.01
N GLU A 459 -29.14 11.07 6.04
CA GLU A 459 -28.11 10.96 7.10
C GLU A 459 -26.83 10.31 6.57
N ILE A 460 -26.95 9.34 5.65
CA ILE A 460 -25.79 8.67 5.03
C ILE A 460 -25.02 9.66 4.17
N ILE A 461 -25.71 10.45 3.36
CA ILE A 461 -25.11 11.49 2.50
C ILE A 461 -24.38 12.54 3.33
N LYS A 462 -24.98 12.97 4.44
CA LYS A 462 -24.38 13.92 5.37
C LYS A 462 -23.05 13.39 5.92
N GLU A 463 -23.00 12.15 6.40
CA GLU A 463 -21.78 11.53 6.93
C GLU A 463 -20.69 11.37 5.85
N ILE A 464 -21.07 11.03 4.61
CA ILE A 464 -20.13 10.96 3.48
C ILE A 464 -19.58 12.35 3.16
N ARG A 465 -20.44 13.38 3.06
CA ARG A 465 -20.02 14.76 2.77
C ARG A 465 -19.02 15.30 3.81
N GLU A 466 -19.26 15.07 5.08
CA GLU A 466 -18.36 15.51 6.14
C GLU A 466 -16.99 14.85 6.00
N ARG A 467 -16.92 13.53 5.79
CA ARG A 467 -15.66 12.80 5.62
C ARG A 467 -14.91 13.22 4.35
N LEU A 468 -15.63 13.44 3.25
CA LEU A 468 -15.03 13.93 2.00
C LEU A 468 -14.45 15.33 2.18
N ARG A 469 -15.16 16.21 2.90
CA ARG A 469 -14.68 17.56 3.20
C ARG A 469 -13.33 17.51 3.95
N PHE A 470 -13.23 16.68 4.99
CA PHE A 470 -11.97 16.55 5.73
C PHE A 470 -10.82 16.05 4.85
N LEU A 471 -11.08 15.13 3.94
CA LEU A 471 -10.06 14.66 2.99
C LEU A 471 -9.64 15.76 2.00
N VAL A 472 -10.54 16.61 1.58
CA VAL A 472 -10.22 17.77 0.73
C VAL A 472 -9.43 18.82 1.52
N ASP A 473 -9.82 19.07 2.77
CA ASP A 473 -9.18 20.07 3.65
C ASP A 473 -7.72 19.70 3.99
N VAL A 474 -7.42 18.40 4.11
CA VAL A 474 -6.03 17.92 4.27
C VAL A 474 -5.26 17.77 2.94
N GLY A 475 -5.81 18.26 1.82
CA GLY A 475 -5.13 18.28 0.52
C GLY A 475 -5.11 16.96 -0.24
N LEU A 476 -6.04 16.03 0.04
CA LEU A 476 -6.12 14.71 -0.61
C LEU A 476 -7.21 14.60 -1.69
N GLY A 477 -7.75 15.72 -2.16
CA GLY A 477 -8.83 15.77 -3.14
C GLY A 477 -8.54 15.06 -4.47
N TYR A 478 -7.28 14.89 -4.84
CA TYR A 478 -6.86 14.20 -6.06
C TYR A 478 -6.88 12.66 -5.97
N LEU A 479 -6.90 12.09 -4.78
CA LEU A 479 -6.97 10.64 -4.57
C LEU A 479 -8.34 10.10 -4.97
N SER A 480 -8.42 8.79 -5.26
CA SER A 480 -9.68 8.06 -5.40
C SER A 480 -9.89 7.10 -4.21
N LEU A 481 -11.16 6.79 -3.89
CA LEU A 481 -11.46 5.83 -2.82
C LEU A 481 -11.01 4.42 -3.14
N SER A 482 -10.94 4.04 -4.42
CA SER A 482 -10.48 2.74 -4.90
C SER A 482 -8.97 2.54 -4.79
N ARG A 483 -8.18 3.62 -4.57
CA ARG A 483 -6.72 3.55 -4.49
C ARG A 483 -6.27 2.66 -3.34
N ALA A 484 -5.41 1.69 -3.65
CA ALA A 484 -4.88 0.75 -2.67
C ALA A 484 -3.97 1.46 -1.65
N SER A 485 -4.15 1.18 -0.35
CA SER A 485 -3.37 1.80 0.74
C SER A 485 -1.87 1.57 0.61
N ARG A 486 -1.45 0.43 0.03
CA ARG A 486 -0.03 0.11 -0.21
C ARG A 486 0.67 1.04 -1.22
N SER A 487 -0.10 1.76 -2.06
CA SER A 487 0.42 2.69 -3.07
C SER A 487 0.52 4.14 -2.57
N LEU A 488 0.12 4.39 -1.33
CA LEU A 488 0.15 5.71 -0.72
C LEU A 488 1.56 6.04 -0.23
N SER A 489 1.95 7.29 -0.38
CA SER A 489 3.13 7.83 0.32
C SER A 489 2.89 7.89 1.83
N GLY A 490 3.96 7.97 2.62
CA GLY A 490 3.85 8.10 4.08
C GLY A 490 2.99 9.29 4.51
N GLY A 491 3.20 10.44 3.89
CA GLY A 491 2.41 11.65 4.16
C GLY A 491 0.94 11.54 3.74
N GLU A 492 0.63 10.89 2.59
CA GLU A 492 -0.76 10.61 2.19
C GLU A 492 -1.48 9.72 3.22
N ALA A 493 -0.82 8.63 3.64
CA ALA A 493 -1.38 7.72 4.64
C ALA A 493 -1.61 8.39 6.00
N GLN A 494 -0.69 9.25 6.43
CA GLN A 494 -0.80 10.04 7.66
C GLN A 494 -1.99 11.01 7.59
N ARG A 495 -2.13 11.76 6.49
CA ARG A 495 -3.24 12.70 6.31
C ARG A 495 -4.60 12.01 6.21
N ILE A 496 -4.68 10.81 5.61
CA ILE A 496 -5.91 10.00 5.63
C ILE A 496 -6.30 9.67 7.06
N ARG A 497 -5.36 9.26 7.91
CA ARG A 497 -5.62 9.00 9.33
C ARG A 497 -6.07 10.25 10.07
N LEU A 498 -5.39 11.38 9.83
CA LEU A 498 -5.78 12.65 10.43
C LEU A 498 -7.22 13.01 10.05
N ALA A 499 -7.58 12.95 8.77
CA ALA A 499 -8.94 13.20 8.31
C ALA A 499 -9.97 12.26 8.96
N THR A 500 -9.61 10.98 9.13
CA THR A 500 -10.47 9.99 9.80
C THR A 500 -10.65 10.34 11.29
N GLN A 501 -9.59 10.76 11.98
CA GLN A 501 -9.67 11.15 13.40
C GLN A 501 -10.47 12.44 13.62
N ILE A 502 -10.32 13.44 12.75
CA ILE A 502 -11.16 14.66 12.78
C ILE A 502 -12.63 14.27 12.59
N GLY A 503 -12.90 13.35 11.66
CA GLY A 503 -14.25 12.84 11.38
C GLY A 503 -14.88 12.04 12.52
N SER A 504 -14.08 11.50 13.47
CA SER A 504 -14.57 10.74 14.62
C SER A 504 -15.30 11.60 15.67
N LYS A 505 -15.13 12.92 15.62
CA LYS A 505 -15.75 13.90 16.54
C LYS A 505 -15.42 13.63 18.03
N LEU A 506 -14.29 12.97 18.31
CA LEU A 506 -13.83 12.75 19.68
C LEU A 506 -13.42 14.07 20.33
N VAL A 507 -13.72 14.21 21.61
CA VAL A 507 -13.39 15.39 22.42
C VAL A 507 -12.53 14.98 23.63
N ASN A 508 -11.76 15.90 24.18
CA ASN A 508 -10.88 15.68 25.32
C ASN A 508 -9.82 14.59 25.07
N VAL A 509 -9.34 14.50 23.84
CA VAL A 509 -8.25 13.61 23.39
C VAL A 509 -6.98 14.42 23.20
N LEU A 510 -5.83 13.81 23.52
CA LEU A 510 -4.52 14.35 23.18
C LEU A 510 -4.03 13.70 21.88
N TYR A 511 -3.98 14.48 20.81
CA TYR A 511 -3.43 14.05 19.52
C TYR A 511 -1.94 14.42 19.45
N ILE A 512 -1.11 13.46 19.05
CA ILE A 512 0.32 13.67 18.80
C ILE A 512 0.64 13.31 17.37
N LEU A 513 1.14 14.28 16.59
CA LEU A 513 1.42 14.14 15.17
C LEU A 513 2.93 14.31 14.90
N ASP A 514 3.45 13.47 13.99
CA ASP A 514 4.84 13.50 13.56
C ASP A 514 4.93 14.11 12.16
N GLU A 515 5.44 15.34 12.07
CA GLU A 515 5.71 16.08 10.83
C GLU A 515 4.55 15.98 9.79
N PRO A 516 3.32 16.40 10.13
CA PRO A 516 2.17 16.23 9.24
C PRO A 516 2.21 17.10 7.96
N SER A 517 3.06 18.12 7.90
CA SER A 517 3.26 18.98 6.72
C SER A 517 4.09 18.34 5.60
N ILE A 518 4.66 17.16 5.85
CA ILE A 518 5.54 16.46 4.90
C ILE A 518 4.90 16.28 3.52
N GLY A 519 5.64 16.67 2.46
CA GLY A 519 5.21 16.52 1.07
C GLY A 519 4.05 17.43 0.67
N LEU A 520 3.69 18.41 1.50
CA LEU A 520 2.69 19.42 1.16
C LEU A 520 3.31 20.62 0.43
N HIS A 521 2.54 21.14 -0.50
CA HIS A 521 2.78 22.47 -1.04
C HIS A 521 2.31 23.52 -0.01
N GLN A 522 2.94 24.69 0.03
CA GLN A 522 2.62 25.77 0.96
C GLN A 522 1.14 26.14 1.01
N ARG A 523 0.45 26.10 -0.14
CA ARG A 523 -1.00 26.31 -0.24
C ARG A 523 -1.80 25.26 0.56
N ASP A 524 -1.39 23.99 0.51
CA ASP A 524 -2.10 22.88 1.16
C ASP A 524 -1.73 22.82 2.66
N ASN A 525 -0.55 23.34 3.05
CA ASN A 525 -0.12 23.47 4.45
C ASN A 525 -1.05 24.38 5.26
N ARG A 526 -1.51 25.50 4.70
CA ARG A 526 -2.49 26.39 5.37
C ARG A 526 -3.81 25.68 5.67
N ARG A 527 -4.27 24.79 4.78
CA ARG A 527 -5.48 24.00 5.01
C ARG A 527 -5.28 22.97 6.13
N LEU A 528 -4.11 22.32 6.16
CA LEU A 528 -3.74 21.43 7.25
C LEU A 528 -3.74 22.15 8.59
N ILE A 529 -3.13 23.34 8.68
CA ILE A 529 -3.13 24.16 9.89
C ILE A 529 -4.56 24.46 10.33
N GLY A 530 -5.43 24.88 9.42
CA GLY A 530 -6.85 25.10 9.72
C GLY A 530 -7.58 23.87 10.23
N SER A 531 -7.24 22.69 9.71
CA SER A 531 -7.80 21.40 10.17
C SER A 531 -7.33 21.05 11.59
N LEU A 532 -6.05 21.31 11.93
CA LEU A 532 -5.52 21.09 13.28
C LEU A 532 -6.11 22.09 14.29
N GLN A 533 -6.30 23.33 13.89
CA GLN A 533 -6.99 24.33 14.71
C GLN A 533 -8.45 23.94 14.96
N SER A 534 -9.15 23.43 13.95
CA SER A 534 -10.51 22.90 14.10
C SER A 534 -10.58 21.71 15.07
N LEU A 535 -9.56 20.84 15.05
CA LEU A 535 -9.44 19.70 15.97
C LEU A 535 -9.22 20.19 17.43
N ARG A 536 -8.38 21.22 17.61
CA ARG A 536 -8.20 21.91 18.90
C ARG A 536 -9.51 22.55 19.38
N ASP A 537 -10.18 23.31 18.52
CA ASP A 537 -11.40 24.06 18.83
C ASP A 537 -12.58 23.15 19.17
N ALA A 538 -12.53 21.88 18.73
CA ALA A 538 -13.44 20.83 19.16
C ALA A 538 -13.21 20.34 20.61
N GLY A 539 -12.28 20.94 21.37
CA GLY A 539 -11.97 20.60 22.76
C GLY A 539 -10.92 19.48 22.90
N ASN A 540 -9.93 19.47 22.02
CA ASN A 540 -8.81 18.53 22.05
C ASN A 540 -7.48 19.24 22.25
N SER A 541 -6.51 18.56 22.84
CA SER A 541 -5.12 19.00 22.87
C SER A 541 -4.38 18.42 21.66
N VAL A 542 -3.59 19.24 20.97
CA VAL A 542 -2.86 18.81 19.76
C VAL A 542 -1.38 19.15 19.93
N ILE A 543 -0.53 18.12 19.95
CA ILE A 543 0.93 18.25 19.95
C ILE A 543 1.46 17.86 18.58
N VAL A 544 2.22 18.71 17.94
CA VAL A 544 2.80 18.48 16.62
C VAL A 544 4.31 18.60 16.70
N VAL A 545 5.02 17.57 16.29
CA VAL A 545 6.48 17.66 16.08
C VAL A 545 6.68 18.22 14.68
N GLU A 546 7.22 19.43 14.55
CA GLU A 546 7.31 20.14 13.27
C GLU A 546 8.50 21.08 13.15
N HIS A 547 8.82 21.42 11.90
CA HIS A 547 9.88 22.34 11.51
C HIS A 547 9.38 23.45 10.58
N ASP A 548 8.12 23.39 10.17
CA ASP A 548 7.51 24.37 9.26
C ASP A 548 7.24 25.70 9.97
N GLU A 549 7.65 26.80 9.33
CA GLU A 549 7.51 28.15 9.91
C GLU A 549 6.04 28.55 10.05
N ASP A 550 5.19 28.27 9.04
CA ASP A 550 3.77 28.64 9.08
C ASP A 550 3.06 27.90 10.23
N MET A 551 3.42 26.62 10.47
CA MET A 551 2.89 25.82 11.58
C MET A 551 3.34 26.38 12.94
N MET A 552 4.63 26.74 13.10
CA MET A 552 5.12 27.33 14.33
C MET A 552 4.45 28.69 14.63
N ARG A 553 4.26 29.53 13.60
CA ARG A 553 3.57 30.83 13.75
C ARG A 553 2.08 30.70 14.06
N ALA A 554 1.46 29.60 13.68
CA ALA A 554 0.04 29.30 13.94
C ALA A 554 -0.20 28.60 15.28
N ALA A 555 0.86 28.18 15.97
CA ALA A 555 0.78 27.46 17.25
C ALA A 555 0.39 28.40 18.39
N ASP A 556 -0.40 27.89 19.34
CA ASP A 556 -0.71 28.59 20.59
C ASP A 556 0.47 28.54 21.58
N PHE A 557 1.28 27.46 21.47
CA PHE A 557 2.42 27.22 22.35
C PHE A 557 3.51 26.45 21.60
N ILE A 558 4.76 26.81 21.80
CA ILE A 558 5.92 26.19 21.16
C ILE A 558 6.88 25.67 22.22
N VAL A 559 7.44 24.49 21.99
CA VAL A 559 8.51 23.91 22.80
C VAL A 559 9.72 23.70 21.88
N ASP A 560 10.77 24.48 22.08
CA ASP A 560 12.03 24.35 21.32
C ASP A 560 13.03 23.48 22.10
N VAL A 561 13.45 22.37 21.48
CA VAL A 561 14.33 21.37 22.07
C VAL A 561 15.72 21.46 21.44
N GLY A 562 16.73 21.67 22.28
CA GLY A 562 18.10 21.88 21.82
C GLY A 562 19.16 21.67 22.91
N PRO A 563 20.28 22.41 22.86
CA PRO A 563 20.71 23.35 21.79
C PRO A 563 21.26 22.68 20.55
N ALA A 564 21.57 21.36 20.59
CA ALA A 564 22.18 20.62 19.50
C ALA A 564 21.63 19.19 19.43
N ALA A 565 22.17 18.37 18.54
CA ALA A 565 21.76 16.97 18.37
C ALA A 565 22.44 16.01 19.36
N GLY A 566 21.80 14.86 19.65
CA GLY A 566 22.34 13.76 20.43
C GLY A 566 22.70 14.13 21.88
N ARG A 567 23.90 13.81 22.33
CA ARG A 567 24.36 14.04 23.71
C ARG A 567 24.38 15.51 24.13
N LYS A 568 24.51 16.43 23.17
CA LYS A 568 24.51 17.88 23.40
C LYS A 568 23.09 18.49 23.31
N GLY A 569 22.09 17.68 22.96
CA GLY A 569 20.68 18.05 22.95
C GLY A 569 19.98 17.65 24.24
N GLY A 570 18.66 17.60 24.20
CA GLY A 570 17.83 17.12 25.28
C GLY A 570 17.48 18.15 26.36
N HIS A 571 17.64 19.44 26.07
CA HIS A 571 17.22 20.54 26.93
C HIS A 571 16.05 21.30 26.29
N ILE A 572 15.22 21.92 27.12
CA ILE A 572 14.23 22.89 26.65
C ILE A 572 14.93 24.24 26.53
N MET A 573 15.02 24.73 25.30
CA MET A 573 15.63 26.05 25.02
C MET A 573 14.63 27.18 25.23
N ALA A 574 13.37 26.94 24.87
CA ALA A 574 12.26 27.87 25.09
C ALA A 574 10.94 27.06 25.16
N ALA A 575 10.00 27.58 25.95
CA ALA A 575 8.63 27.06 26.03
C ALA A 575 7.69 28.26 26.29
N GLY A 576 6.80 28.54 25.35
CA GLY A 576 5.89 29.68 25.44
C GLY A 576 5.25 30.03 24.10
N THR A 577 4.86 31.28 23.94
CA THR A 577 4.35 31.84 22.69
C THR A 577 5.49 31.99 21.65
N ILE A 578 5.14 32.35 20.42
CA ILE A 578 6.15 32.61 19.37
C ILE A 578 7.10 33.75 19.76
N GLU A 579 6.61 34.75 20.46
CA GLU A 579 7.39 35.89 20.97
C GLU A 579 8.41 35.44 22.02
N ASP A 580 7.99 34.56 22.96
CA ASP A 580 8.87 33.97 23.97
C ASP A 580 10.02 33.18 23.33
N VAL A 581 9.72 32.43 22.29
CA VAL A 581 10.71 31.64 21.53
C VAL A 581 11.68 32.56 20.80
N ILE A 582 11.20 33.59 20.10
CA ILE A 582 12.04 34.58 19.40
C ILE A 582 12.99 35.32 20.37
N ALA A 583 12.53 35.58 21.58
CA ALA A 583 13.32 36.25 22.63
C ALA A 583 14.42 35.33 23.24
N SER A 584 14.29 33.98 23.10
CA SER A 584 15.21 33.01 23.73
C SER A 584 16.63 33.03 23.15
N GLY A 585 16.82 33.51 21.92
CA GLY A 585 18.12 33.49 21.24
C GLY A 585 18.57 32.08 20.81
N SER A 586 17.67 31.12 20.77
CA SER A 586 17.96 29.77 20.24
C SER A 586 18.23 29.82 18.73
N ILE A 587 18.78 28.74 18.16
CA ILE A 587 18.97 28.60 16.70
C ILE A 587 17.64 28.73 15.96
N THR A 588 16.59 28.13 16.48
CA THR A 588 15.22 28.23 15.94
C THR A 588 14.75 29.71 15.96
N ALA A 589 14.98 30.42 17.09
CA ALA A 589 14.65 31.82 17.23
C ALA A 589 15.37 32.73 16.23
N ASP A 590 16.63 32.43 15.92
CA ASP A 590 17.41 33.18 14.93
C ASP A 590 16.82 33.09 13.54
N TYR A 591 16.34 31.88 13.11
CA TYR A 591 15.65 31.71 11.82
C TYR A 591 14.28 32.40 11.81
N LEU A 592 13.46 32.18 12.86
CA LEU A 592 12.11 32.77 12.96
C LEU A 592 12.12 34.32 13.01
N SER A 593 13.16 34.91 13.58
CA SER A 593 13.35 36.36 13.64
C SER A 593 14.03 36.93 12.40
N GLY A 594 14.53 36.14 11.48
CA GLY A 594 15.28 36.57 10.30
C GLY A 594 16.74 36.96 10.60
N ARG A 595 17.24 36.78 11.84
CA ARG A 595 18.67 37.02 12.17
C ARG A 595 19.58 36.03 11.43
N ARG A 596 19.08 34.83 11.15
CA ARG A 596 19.73 33.86 10.25
C ARG A 596 18.80 33.56 9.09
N SER A 597 19.40 33.37 7.91
CA SER A 597 18.71 32.91 6.72
C SER A 597 19.62 32.01 5.89
N ILE A 598 19.03 31.19 5.03
CA ILE A 598 19.77 30.43 4.02
C ILE A 598 20.06 31.38 2.86
N ALA A 599 21.32 31.67 2.61
CA ALA A 599 21.72 32.64 1.57
C ALA A 599 21.31 32.13 0.17
N ILE A 600 20.73 33.01 -0.62
CA ILE A 600 20.49 32.80 -2.04
C ILE A 600 21.79 33.19 -2.77
N PRO A 601 22.36 32.37 -3.67
CA PRO A 601 23.55 32.74 -4.41
C PRO A 601 23.32 33.96 -5.32
N ASP A 602 24.21 34.93 -5.27
CA ASP A 602 24.13 36.12 -6.12
C ASP A 602 24.28 35.78 -7.60
N THR A 603 25.03 34.74 -7.92
CA THR A 603 25.26 34.26 -9.30
C THR A 603 24.87 32.77 -9.44
N LEU A 604 24.04 32.48 -10.44
CA LEU A 604 23.67 31.13 -10.77
C LEU A 604 24.79 30.40 -11.51
N ARG A 605 24.98 29.11 -11.21
CA ARG A 605 25.98 28.29 -11.92
C ARG A 605 25.65 28.17 -13.41
N PRO A 606 26.62 28.38 -14.32
CA PRO A 606 26.38 28.32 -15.77
C PRO A 606 26.04 26.91 -16.26
N GLY A 607 26.46 25.85 -15.52
CA GLY A 607 26.38 24.46 -15.95
C GLY A 607 27.48 24.12 -16.96
N ASN A 608 27.37 22.95 -17.61
CA ASN A 608 28.37 22.47 -18.58
C ASN A 608 27.89 22.59 -20.05
N GLY A 609 26.77 23.28 -20.32
CA GLY A 609 26.19 23.48 -21.65
C GLY A 609 25.47 22.24 -22.23
N LYS A 610 25.46 21.09 -21.51
CA LYS A 610 24.80 19.86 -21.93
C LYS A 610 23.42 19.76 -21.28
N CYS A 611 22.52 19.01 -21.91
CA CYS A 611 21.15 18.86 -21.46
C CYS A 611 20.62 17.45 -21.72
N ILE A 612 19.75 16.94 -20.84
CA ILE A 612 18.89 15.79 -21.15
C ILE A 612 17.53 16.35 -21.51
N THR A 613 16.99 15.98 -22.67
CA THR A 613 15.69 16.43 -23.14
C THR A 613 14.77 15.24 -23.32
N ILE A 614 13.64 15.22 -22.58
CA ILE A 614 12.55 14.24 -22.77
C ILE A 614 11.45 14.93 -23.55
N ARG A 615 11.03 14.36 -24.69
CA ARG A 615 9.92 14.87 -25.52
C ARG A 615 8.71 13.95 -25.42
N GLY A 616 7.54 14.53 -25.33
CA GLY A 616 6.30 13.80 -25.42
C GLY A 616 5.99 12.93 -24.19
N ALA A 617 6.35 13.35 -22.98
CA ALA A 617 6.00 12.62 -21.76
C ALA A 617 4.48 12.65 -21.52
N LYS A 618 3.84 11.47 -21.50
CA LYS A 618 2.37 11.28 -21.49
C LYS A 618 1.90 10.41 -20.32
N GLY A 619 2.78 10.02 -19.41
CA GLY A 619 2.45 9.14 -18.28
C GLY A 619 1.47 9.78 -17.31
N ASN A 620 0.54 9.00 -16.78
CA ASN A 620 -0.44 9.42 -15.78
C ASN A 620 -1.16 10.73 -16.15
N ASN A 621 -0.89 11.82 -15.41
CA ASN A 621 -1.50 13.13 -15.65
C ASN A 621 -0.66 14.07 -16.54
N LEU A 622 0.49 13.64 -17.05
CA LEU A 622 1.33 14.44 -17.94
C LEU A 622 0.67 14.61 -19.31
N LYS A 623 0.66 15.84 -19.84
CA LYS A 623 -0.06 16.21 -21.05
C LYS A 623 0.89 16.45 -22.22
N ASN A 624 1.62 15.40 -22.64
CA ASN A 624 2.54 15.47 -23.80
C ASN A 624 3.58 16.58 -23.64
N ILE A 625 4.25 16.62 -22.49
CA ILE A 625 5.18 17.70 -22.16
C ILE A 625 6.60 17.40 -22.68
N THR A 626 7.33 18.44 -23.01
CA THR A 626 8.78 18.42 -23.22
C THR A 626 9.46 18.99 -21.97
N ALA A 627 10.43 18.24 -21.43
CA ALA A 627 11.18 18.65 -20.24
C ALA A 627 12.68 18.62 -20.53
N GLU A 628 13.38 19.68 -20.17
CA GLU A 628 14.82 19.85 -20.32
C GLU A 628 15.49 19.87 -18.95
N PHE A 629 16.55 19.08 -18.80
CA PHE A 629 17.34 18.97 -17.57
C PHE A 629 18.78 19.40 -17.89
N PRO A 630 19.14 20.68 -17.65
CA PRO A 630 20.51 21.18 -17.92
C PRO A 630 21.50 20.56 -16.95
N LEU A 631 22.63 20.02 -17.45
CA LEU A 631 23.60 19.29 -16.68
C LEU A 631 24.64 20.20 -15.99
N GLY A 632 25.24 19.68 -14.92
CA GLY A 632 26.19 20.43 -14.07
C GLY A 632 25.53 21.47 -13.17
N LYS A 633 24.26 21.28 -12.83
CA LYS A 633 23.45 22.21 -12.01
C LYS A 633 22.66 21.49 -10.94
N LEU A 634 22.18 22.28 -9.98
CA LEU A 634 21.08 21.88 -9.10
C LEU A 634 19.76 22.28 -9.77
N ILE A 635 18.91 21.31 -10.02
CA ILE A 635 17.61 21.47 -10.70
C ILE A 635 16.50 21.17 -9.68
N CYS A 636 15.55 22.07 -9.52
CA CYS A 636 14.40 21.88 -8.68
C CYS A 636 13.13 21.64 -9.51
N VAL A 637 12.49 20.48 -9.34
CA VAL A 637 11.19 20.17 -9.93
C VAL A 637 10.12 20.42 -8.88
N THR A 638 9.34 21.48 -9.05
CA THR A 638 8.36 21.97 -8.05
C THR A 638 6.92 21.86 -8.55
N GLY A 639 5.98 22.04 -7.65
CA GLY A 639 4.53 22.03 -7.94
C GLY A 639 3.69 21.44 -6.81
N VAL A 640 2.38 21.61 -6.88
CA VAL A 640 1.43 21.08 -5.88
C VAL A 640 1.46 19.54 -5.81
N SER A 641 0.96 18.99 -4.71
CA SER A 641 0.83 17.53 -4.57
C SER A 641 -0.04 16.95 -5.70
N GLY A 642 0.39 15.83 -6.29
CA GLY A 642 -0.32 15.21 -7.42
C GLY A 642 -0.17 15.92 -8.78
N SER A 643 0.69 16.95 -8.92
CA SER A 643 0.89 17.67 -10.19
C SER A 643 1.62 16.89 -11.29
N GLY A 644 2.29 15.78 -10.93
CA GLY A 644 3.05 14.93 -11.89
C GLY A 644 4.57 15.00 -11.72
N LYS A 645 5.10 15.62 -10.66
CA LYS A 645 6.55 15.69 -10.38
C LYS A 645 7.20 14.30 -10.37
N SER A 646 6.70 13.38 -9.55
CA SER A 646 7.21 12.02 -9.44
C SER A 646 7.01 11.23 -10.73
N THR A 647 5.91 11.46 -11.46
CA THR A 647 5.65 10.86 -12.77
C THR A 647 6.73 11.23 -13.79
N LEU A 648 7.15 12.50 -13.82
CA LEU A 648 8.19 12.97 -14.73
C LEU A 648 9.57 12.43 -14.34
N VAL A 649 9.95 12.57 -13.05
CA VAL A 649 11.32 12.27 -12.60
C VAL A 649 11.47 10.79 -12.24
N ASN A 650 10.63 10.25 -11.34
CA ASN A 650 10.80 8.92 -10.79
C ASN A 650 10.24 7.80 -11.69
N GLU A 651 9.17 8.07 -12.46
CA GLU A 651 8.49 7.05 -13.27
C GLU A 651 8.81 7.17 -14.78
N THR A 652 9.41 8.29 -15.22
CA THR A 652 9.82 8.48 -16.62
C THR A 652 11.34 8.60 -16.75
N LEU A 653 11.98 9.66 -16.23
CA LEU A 653 13.43 9.91 -16.39
C LEU A 653 14.29 8.82 -15.74
N ARG A 654 14.00 8.46 -14.49
CA ARG A 654 14.78 7.45 -13.74
C ARG A 654 14.80 6.08 -14.45
N PRO A 655 13.67 5.49 -14.87
CA PRO A 655 13.69 4.22 -15.59
C PRO A 655 14.43 4.28 -16.93
N ILE A 656 14.31 5.39 -17.70
CA ILE A 656 15.05 5.59 -18.95
C ILE A 656 16.56 5.47 -18.68
N LEU A 657 17.07 6.23 -17.71
CA LEU A 657 18.49 6.19 -17.34
C LEU A 657 18.91 4.83 -16.77
N SER A 658 18.08 4.21 -15.93
CA SER A 658 18.36 2.89 -15.37
C SER A 658 18.45 1.81 -16.44
N GLN A 659 17.60 1.84 -17.45
CA GLN A 659 17.68 0.94 -18.61
C GLN A 659 18.98 1.15 -19.39
N ARG A 660 19.32 2.42 -19.67
CA ARG A 660 20.54 2.75 -20.43
C ARG A 660 21.83 2.36 -19.71
N LEU A 661 21.92 2.68 -18.40
CA LEU A 661 23.17 2.52 -17.63
C LEU A 661 23.33 1.12 -17.02
N TYR A 662 22.21 0.51 -16.59
CA TYR A 662 22.26 -0.72 -15.77
C TYR A 662 21.44 -1.86 -16.36
N ARG A 663 20.89 -1.73 -17.58
CA ARG A 663 20.00 -2.72 -18.21
C ARG A 663 18.83 -3.11 -17.30
N SER A 664 18.29 -2.13 -16.52
CA SER A 664 17.16 -2.36 -15.62
C SER A 664 15.91 -2.78 -16.40
N LEU A 665 15.12 -3.68 -15.81
CA LEU A 665 13.84 -4.11 -16.35
C LEU A 665 12.69 -3.13 -16.05
N ASP A 666 12.95 -2.06 -15.28
CA ASP A 666 11.98 -1.02 -14.99
C ASP A 666 11.58 -0.30 -16.27
N ARG A 667 10.27 -0.22 -16.54
CA ARG A 667 9.76 0.45 -17.74
C ARG A 667 9.43 1.90 -17.46
N PRO A 668 9.92 2.83 -18.28
CA PRO A 668 9.48 4.20 -18.23
C PRO A 668 8.01 4.30 -18.65
N LEU A 669 7.33 5.30 -18.12
CA LEU A 669 6.01 5.70 -18.63
C LEU A 669 6.12 6.23 -20.05
N PRO A 670 5.01 6.27 -20.84
CA PRO A 670 5.05 6.64 -22.24
C PRO A 670 5.67 8.01 -22.52
N TYR A 671 6.61 8.05 -23.43
CA TYR A 671 7.28 9.25 -23.98
C TYR A 671 7.61 9.04 -25.47
N ASP A 672 7.88 10.12 -26.22
CA ASP A 672 8.16 10.02 -27.65
C ASP A 672 9.66 9.82 -27.92
N SER A 673 10.54 10.64 -27.34
CA SER A 673 12.00 10.52 -27.51
C SER A 673 12.75 11.11 -26.33
N VAL A 674 14.03 10.73 -26.22
CA VAL A 674 14.97 11.29 -25.24
C VAL A 674 16.33 11.51 -25.88
N GLU A 675 16.98 12.62 -25.56
CA GLU A 675 18.29 13.03 -26.05
C GLU A 675 19.22 13.34 -24.87
N GLY A 676 20.54 13.24 -25.07
CA GLY A 676 21.57 13.66 -24.07
C GLY A 676 21.90 12.62 -23.01
N LEU A 677 21.44 11.36 -23.13
CA LEU A 677 21.72 10.30 -22.17
C LEU A 677 23.20 9.89 -22.12
N GLU A 678 23.95 10.12 -23.21
CA GLU A 678 25.38 9.83 -23.32
C GLU A 678 26.27 10.68 -22.42
N HIS A 679 25.73 11.76 -21.86
CA HIS A 679 26.45 12.66 -20.97
C HIS A 679 26.46 12.19 -19.52
N ILE A 680 25.74 11.11 -19.19
CA ILE A 680 25.65 10.56 -17.84
C ILE A 680 26.25 9.16 -17.83
N ASP A 681 27.11 8.91 -16.88
CA ASP A 681 27.79 7.62 -16.68
C ASP A 681 27.26 6.87 -15.43
N LYS A 682 26.61 7.58 -14.51
CA LYS A 682 26.09 7.00 -13.27
C LYS A 682 24.80 7.69 -12.83
N LEU A 683 23.85 6.90 -12.35
CA LEU A 683 22.62 7.37 -11.73
C LEU A 683 22.61 6.98 -10.24
N VAL A 684 22.32 7.94 -9.39
CA VAL A 684 22.15 7.74 -7.95
C VAL A 684 20.79 8.24 -7.53
N VAL A 685 19.98 7.36 -6.96
CA VAL A 685 18.65 7.71 -6.47
C VAL A 685 18.67 7.73 -4.94
N VAL A 686 18.32 8.86 -4.36
CA VAL A 686 18.29 9.07 -2.91
C VAL A 686 16.86 9.40 -2.49
N ASP A 687 16.15 8.38 -2.06
CA ASP A 687 14.76 8.46 -1.58
C ASP A 687 14.68 8.28 -0.06
N GLN A 688 13.51 8.51 0.52
CA GLN A 688 13.24 8.37 1.95
C GLN A 688 13.05 6.91 2.41
N SER A 689 13.17 5.92 1.52
CA SER A 689 13.03 4.52 1.90
C SER A 689 14.09 4.10 2.94
N PRO A 690 13.73 3.24 3.90
CA PRO A 690 14.68 2.78 4.92
C PRO A 690 15.93 2.14 4.29
N ILE A 691 17.10 2.36 4.89
CA ILE A 691 18.39 1.75 4.48
C ILE A 691 18.45 0.23 4.69
N GLY A 692 17.39 -0.34 5.27
CA GLY A 692 17.23 -1.78 5.47
C GLY A 692 15.89 -2.08 6.13
N ARG A 693 15.52 -3.37 6.14
CA ARG A 693 14.21 -3.82 6.64
C ARG A 693 14.27 -4.58 7.97
N THR A 694 15.46 -4.79 8.51
CA THR A 694 15.67 -5.58 9.72
C THR A 694 16.45 -4.80 10.77
N PRO A 695 16.31 -5.08 12.06
CA PRO A 695 17.10 -4.45 13.13
C PRO A 695 18.62 -4.66 13.01
N ARG A 696 19.06 -5.57 12.14
CA ARG A 696 20.49 -5.82 11.83
C ARG A 696 21.09 -4.83 10.84
N SER A 697 20.25 -4.17 10.03
CA SER A 697 20.71 -3.07 9.16
C SER A 697 20.94 -1.82 10.01
N ASN A 698 22.06 -1.15 9.80
CA ASN A 698 22.43 0.05 10.56
C ASN A 698 23.37 0.96 9.71
N PRO A 699 23.66 2.19 10.14
CA PRO A 699 24.52 3.13 9.43
C PRO A 699 25.88 2.55 9.06
N ALA A 700 26.52 1.79 9.97
CA ALA A 700 27.85 1.22 9.74
C ALA A 700 27.84 0.11 8.66
N THR A 701 26.77 -0.68 8.58
CA THR A 701 26.65 -1.71 7.54
C THR A 701 26.31 -1.11 6.18
N TYR A 702 25.47 -0.11 6.13
CA TYR A 702 25.06 0.54 4.87
C TYR A 702 26.22 1.32 4.23
N SER A 703 26.97 2.10 5.01
CA SER A 703 28.13 2.83 4.53
C SER A 703 29.37 1.95 4.25
N ASN A 704 29.23 0.64 4.46
CA ASN A 704 30.31 -0.35 4.35
C ASN A 704 31.55 -0.04 5.22
N VAL A 705 31.42 0.79 6.26
CA VAL A 705 32.49 1.04 7.23
C VAL A 705 32.66 -0.14 8.18
N PHE A 706 31.59 -0.88 8.45
CA PHE A 706 31.62 -2.04 9.35
C PHE A 706 32.54 -3.19 8.80
N GLY A 707 32.63 -3.31 7.47
CA GLY A 707 33.58 -4.24 6.83
C GLY A 707 35.02 -3.97 7.22
N ASP A 708 35.42 -2.71 7.19
CA ASP A 708 36.79 -2.26 7.53
C ASP A 708 37.04 -2.35 9.05
N ILE A 709 36.04 -2.01 9.87
CA ILE A 709 36.12 -2.19 11.33
C ILE A 709 36.34 -3.66 11.70
N ARG A 710 35.63 -4.61 11.07
CA ARG A 710 35.83 -6.04 11.32
C ARG A 710 37.25 -6.53 10.96
N LYS A 711 37.81 -6.07 9.84
CA LYS A 711 39.17 -6.36 9.45
C LYS A 711 40.17 -5.79 10.46
N LEU A 712 39.89 -4.61 11.00
CA LEU A 712 40.71 -4.02 12.05
C LEU A 712 40.73 -4.87 13.32
N PHE A 713 39.55 -5.38 13.75
CA PHE A 713 39.46 -6.27 14.92
C PHE A 713 40.16 -7.62 14.67
N GLU A 714 40.05 -8.21 13.46
CA GLU A 714 40.82 -9.40 13.06
C GLU A 714 42.32 -9.18 13.17
N ALA A 715 42.82 -7.97 12.90
CA ALA A 715 44.23 -7.63 12.97
C ALA A 715 44.78 -7.45 14.40
N THR A 716 43.92 -7.39 15.42
CA THR A 716 44.34 -7.23 16.83
C THR A 716 45.11 -8.46 17.34
N PRO A 717 46.06 -8.29 18.29
CA PRO A 717 46.82 -9.40 18.88
C PRO A 717 45.92 -10.49 19.49
N ASP A 718 44.88 -10.09 20.26
CA ASP A 718 43.96 -11.02 20.92
C ASP A 718 43.17 -11.86 19.90
N ALA A 719 42.73 -11.26 18.79
CA ALA A 719 42.02 -11.99 17.74
C ALA A 719 42.93 -12.98 17.02
N LYS A 720 44.19 -12.59 16.74
CA LYS A 720 45.22 -13.47 16.13
C LYS A 720 45.52 -14.66 17.00
N ILE A 721 45.74 -14.46 18.31
CA ILE A 721 46.04 -15.53 19.29
C ILE A 721 44.88 -16.54 19.34
N ARG A 722 43.64 -16.06 19.27
CA ARG A 722 42.43 -16.89 19.31
C ARG A 722 42.02 -17.45 17.94
N GLY A 723 42.73 -17.11 16.87
CA GLY A 723 42.44 -17.52 15.50
C GLY A 723 41.10 -16.92 14.96
N PHE A 724 40.66 -15.77 15.49
CA PHE A 724 39.41 -15.13 15.08
C PHE A 724 39.60 -14.37 13.76
N LYS A 725 38.77 -14.69 12.77
CA LYS A 725 38.70 -14.01 11.47
C LYS A 725 37.65 -12.92 11.48
N ALA A 726 37.62 -12.04 10.46
CA ALA A 726 36.64 -10.94 10.31
C ALA A 726 35.20 -11.41 10.40
N GLY A 727 34.89 -12.65 10.00
CA GLY A 727 33.58 -13.27 10.15
C GLY A 727 33.10 -13.41 11.60
N ARG A 728 34.04 -13.61 12.57
CA ARG A 728 33.73 -13.71 14.00
C ARG A 728 33.11 -12.41 14.54
N PHE A 729 33.54 -11.27 14.04
CA PHE A 729 33.07 -9.94 14.39
C PHE A 729 31.81 -9.50 13.62
N SER A 730 31.17 -10.42 12.86
CA SER A 730 29.92 -10.16 12.16
C SER A 730 28.73 -10.65 12.97
N PHE A 731 27.78 -9.79 13.26
CA PHE A 731 26.52 -10.20 13.87
C PHE A 731 25.56 -10.93 12.91
N ASN A 732 25.91 -11.02 11.61
CA ASN A 732 25.11 -11.76 10.62
C ASN A 732 25.56 -13.21 10.43
N VAL A 733 26.79 -13.56 10.85
CA VAL A 733 27.39 -14.87 10.66
C VAL A 733 27.40 -15.65 11.98
N LYS A 734 27.17 -16.96 11.93
CA LYS A 734 27.26 -17.84 13.10
C LYS A 734 28.70 -17.85 13.65
N GLY A 735 28.85 -18.11 14.95
CA GLY A 735 30.11 -18.24 15.66
C GLY A 735 30.44 -17.10 16.59
N GLY A 736 30.26 -15.82 16.19
CA GLY A 736 30.55 -14.67 17.05
C GLY A 736 29.31 -13.95 17.57
N ARG A 737 28.18 -14.16 16.97
CA ARG A 737 26.92 -13.53 17.34
C ARG A 737 26.20 -14.25 18.48
N CYS A 738 25.33 -13.55 19.17
CA CYS A 738 24.34 -14.17 20.05
C CYS A 738 23.37 -15.02 19.22
N GLU A 739 23.26 -16.32 19.53
CA GLU A 739 22.41 -17.21 18.73
C GLU A 739 20.93 -17.07 19.10
N GLU A 740 20.56 -16.60 20.29
CA GLU A 740 19.18 -16.40 20.70
C GLU A 740 18.52 -15.28 19.86
N CYS A 741 19.12 -14.08 19.79
CA CYS A 741 18.62 -13.00 18.95
C CYS A 741 19.21 -13.03 17.52
N ARG A 742 20.04 -14.01 17.19
CA ARG A 742 20.74 -14.15 15.90
C ARG A 742 21.45 -12.86 15.46
N GLY A 743 22.01 -12.14 16.41
CA GLY A 743 22.74 -10.90 16.19
C GLY A 743 21.88 -9.64 16.03
N ALA A 744 20.57 -9.70 16.20
CA ALA A 744 19.71 -8.54 16.15
C ALA A 744 19.84 -7.62 17.38
N GLY A 745 20.25 -8.18 18.55
CA GLY A 745 20.29 -7.48 19.82
C GLY A 745 18.90 -7.32 20.47
N VAL A 746 17.84 -7.55 19.69
CA VAL A 746 16.44 -7.46 20.12
C VAL A 746 15.69 -8.71 19.69
N GLN A 747 14.61 -9.03 20.39
CA GLN A 747 13.59 -10.01 20.00
C GLN A 747 12.38 -9.25 19.48
N THR A 748 11.86 -9.65 18.34
CA THR A 748 10.66 -9.06 17.76
C THR A 748 9.45 -9.86 18.26
N ILE A 749 8.50 -9.19 18.88
CA ILE A 749 7.19 -9.73 19.23
C ILE A 749 6.23 -9.25 18.15
N GLU A 750 5.86 -10.15 17.23
CA GLU A 750 4.89 -9.85 16.18
C GLU A 750 3.49 -9.74 16.78
N MET A 751 2.82 -8.63 16.55
CA MET A 751 1.46 -8.36 16.99
C MET A 751 0.53 -8.28 15.80
N ASN A 752 -0.53 -9.11 15.75
CA ASN A 752 -1.42 -9.23 14.60
C ASN A 752 -2.17 -7.95 14.21
N PHE A 753 -2.39 -7.02 15.14
CA PHE A 753 -3.18 -5.80 14.93
C PHE A 753 -2.48 -4.50 15.37
N LEU A 754 -1.30 -4.60 15.96
CA LEU A 754 -0.50 -3.48 16.45
C LEU A 754 0.90 -3.54 15.81
N PRO A 755 1.68 -2.44 15.84
CA PRO A 755 3.07 -2.46 15.40
C PRO A 755 3.89 -3.48 16.19
N ASP A 756 4.85 -4.12 15.53
CA ASP A 756 5.78 -5.06 16.16
C ASP A 756 6.53 -4.39 17.30
N VAL A 757 6.63 -5.10 18.43
CA VAL A 757 7.38 -4.64 19.61
C VAL A 757 8.77 -5.26 19.63
N TYR A 758 9.79 -4.42 19.81
CA TYR A 758 11.18 -4.84 19.90
C TYR A 758 11.66 -4.80 21.36
N VAL A 759 11.95 -5.97 21.93
CA VAL A 759 12.43 -6.11 23.31
C VAL A 759 13.91 -6.49 23.29
N LYS A 760 14.72 -5.90 24.19
CA LYS A 760 16.13 -6.26 24.33
C LYS A 760 16.30 -7.76 24.58
N CYS A 761 17.22 -8.40 23.87
CA CYS A 761 17.52 -9.82 24.05
C CYS A 761 18.08 -10.06 25.45
N LYS A 762 17.46 -10.94 26.22
CA LYS A 762 17.86 -11.25 27.60
C LYS A 762 19.23 -11.93 27.68
N ALA A 763 19.56 -12.81 26.73
CA ALA A 763 20.83 -13.55 26.73
C ALA A 763 22.05 -12.67 26.49
N CYS A 764 21.97 -11.68 25.59
CA CYS A 764 23.11 -10.81 25.32
C CYS A 764 22.96 -9.39 25.88
N GLY A 765 21.86 -9.08 26.57
CA GLY A 765 21.60 -7.73 27.10
C GLY A 765 21.56 -6.65 26.01
N GLY A 766 21.25 -6.98 24.74
CA GLY A 766 21.28 -6.06 23.61
C GLY A 766 22.64 -6.00 22.88
N ASN A 767 23.69 -6.67 23.36
CA ASN A 767 25.07 -6.56 22.84
C ASN A 767 25.32 -7.28 21.51
N ARG A 768 24.37 -8.03 20.96
CA ARG A 768 24.41 -8.71 19.64
C ARG A 768 25.41 -9.87 19.52
N TYR A 769 26.46 -9.93 20.35
CA TYR A 769 27.56 -10.90 20.29
C TYR A 769 27.59 -11.80 21.52
N ASN A 770 28.31 -12.92 21.39
CA ASN A 770 28.65 -13.76 22.51
C ASN A 770 29.80 -13.14 23.33
N ARG A 771 29.98 -13.62 24.57
CA ARG A 771 30.94 -13.10 25.52
C ARG A 771 32.38 -13.14 24.99
N GLU A 772 32.80 -14.24 24.35
CA GLU A 772 34.15 -14.43 23.84
C GLU A 772 34.54 -13.39 22.78
N THR A 773 33.60 -13.03 21.87
CA THR A 773 33.83 -12.00 20.85
C THR A 773 33.98 -10.61 21.47
N LEU A 774 33.25 -10.34 22.57
CA LEU A 774 33.30 -9.05 23.28
C LEU A 774 34.58 -8.85 24.09
N GLU A 775 35.29 -9.93 24.41
CA GLU A 775 36.58 -9.86 25.13
C GLU A 775 37.71 -9.28 24.24
N VAL A 776 37.61 -9.43 22.92
CA VAL A 776 38.55 -8.81 21.99
C VAL A 776 38.37 -7.30 21.93
N LYS A 777 39.41 -6.54 22.19
CA LYS A 777 39.36 -5.08 22.28
C LYS A 777 40.36 -4.41 21.33
N TYR A 778 39.97 -3.28 20.77
CA TYR A 778 40.80 -2.33 20.04
C TYR A 778 40.76 -0.99 20.77
N LYS A 779 41.93 -0.45 21.15
CA LYS A 779 42.05 0.75 22.01
C LYS A 779 41.12 0.68 23.24
N GLY A 780 41.00 -0.50 23.88
CA GLY A 780 40.18 -0.72 25.07
C GLY A 780 38.67 -0.87 24.83
N LYS A 781 38.19 -0.84 23.59
CA LYS A 781 36.79 -0.95 23.20
C LYS A 781 36.49 -2.26 22.48
N SER A 782 35.40 -2.93 22.85
CA SER A 782 34.89 -4.12 22.14
C SER A 782 34.21 -3.72 20.84
N ILE A 783 33.91 -4.69 19.97
CA ILE A 783 33.15 -4.44 18.74
C ILE A 783 31.74 -3.84 19.00
N ASN A 784 31.10 -4.23 20.10
CA ASN A 784 29.80 -3.68 20.49
C ASN A 784 29.94 -2.25 21.03
N ASP A 785 30.99 -1.93 21.79
CA ASP A 785 31.25 -0.56 22.25
C ASP A 785 31.44 0.37 21.07
N VAL A 786 32.10 -0.09 20.00
CA VAL A 786 32.27 0.66 18.75
C VAL A 786 30.93 0.88 18.04
N LEU A 787 30.07 -0.14 17.97
CA LEU A 787 28.75 0.01 17.40
C LEU A 787 27.86 0.99 18.19
N ASN A 788 28.08 1.13 19.49
CA ASN A 788 27.36 2.06 20.37
C ASN A 788 27.98 3.47 20.39
N MET A 789 29.11 3.69 19.72
CA MET A 789 29.66 5.04 19.56
C MET A 789 28.79 5.85 18.62
N THR A 790 28.65 7.14 18.92
CA THR A 790 28.14 8.10 17.93
C THR A 790 29.16 8.27 16.80
N VAL A 791 28.69 8.68 15.63
CA VAL A 791 29.58 8.96 14.48
C VAL A 791 30.65 9.96 14.87
N ASN A 792 30.32 11.03 15.62
CA ASN A 792 31.31 12.01 16.11
C ASN A 792 32.42 11.35 16.94
N MET A 793 32.06 10.50 17.91
CA MET A 793 33.04 9.75 18.72
C MET A 793 33.87 8.78 17.87
N ALA A 794 33.24 8.14 16.90
CA ALA A 794 33.92 7.20 16.03
C ALA A 794 34.89 7.90 15.07
N VAL A 795 34.59 9.10 14.58
CA VAL A 795 35.52 9.93 13.79
C VAL A 795 36.79 10.20 14.58
N GLU A 796 36.68 10.63 15.83
CA GLU A 796 37.85 10.87 16.72
C GLU A 796 38.60 9.57 17.04
N PHE A 797 37.86 8.47 17.33
CA PHE A 797 38.43 7.20 17.70
C PHE A 797 39.26 6.53 16.56
N PHE A 798 38.79 6.69 15.31
CA PHE A 798 39.44 6.12 14.12
C PHE A 798 40.25 7.14 13.28
N GLU A 799 40.59 8.29 13.82
CA GLU A 799 41.30 9.37 13.11
C GLU A 799 42.58 8.84 12.40
N SER A 800 43.32 7.90 13.02
CA SER A 800 44.52 7.30 12.48
C SER A 800 44.33 6.25 11.37
N ILE A 801 43.06 5.95 10.99
CA ILE A 801 42.71 4.92 10.00
C ILE A 801 41.93 5.53 8.85
N PRO A 802 42.62 5.98 7.77
CA PRO A 802 41.97 6.76 6.69
C PRO A 802 40.77 6.07 6.02
N THR A 803 40.80 4.74 5.86
CA THR A 803 39.72 3.97 5.23
C THR A 803 38.40 4.01 6.03
N ILE A 804 38.49 4.03 7.35
CA ILE A 804 37.38 4.12 8.26
C ILE A 804 36.99 5.60 8.44
N TYR A 805 37.98 6.44 8.72
CA TYR A 805 37.85 7.87 8.99
C TYR A 805 37.08 8.59 7.87
N ASN A 806 37.46 8.44 6.61
CA ASN A 806 36.85 9.11 5.48
C ASN A 806 35.36 8.76 5.32
N LYS A 807 34.98 7.50 5.54
CA LYS A 807 33.60 7.06 5.49
C LYS A 807 32.76 7.64 6.64
N LEU A 808 33.34 7.67 7.84
CA LEU A 808 32.66 8.23 9.02
C LEU A 808 32.50 9.75 8.88
N ARG A 809 33.53 10.44 8.36
CA ARG A 809 33.49 11.88 8.12
C ARG A 809 32.42 12.25 7.10
N ALA A 810 32.21 11.46 6.05
CA ALA A 810 31.10 11.69 5.11
C ALA A 810 29.72 11.61 5.78
N ILE A 811 29.53 10.71 6.76
CA ILE A 811 28.30 10.66 7.56
C ILE A 811 28.18 11.88 8.48
N GLN A 812 29.27 12.36 9.04
CA GLN A 812 29.32 13.55 9.88
C GLN A 812 28.99 14.83 9.07
N GLU A 813 29.55 14.96 7.86
CA GLU A 813 29.35 16.11 6.97
C GLU A 813 27.89 16.32 6.53
N VAL A 814 27.09 15.24 6.44
CA VAL A 814 25.65 15.34 6.19
C VAL A 814 24.82 15.64 7.46
N GLY A 815 25.48 16.04 8.57
CA GLY A 815 24.78 16.41 9.82
C GLY A 815 24.33 15.23 10.68
N LEU A 816 24.83 13.99 10.44
CA LEU A 816 24.43 12.79 11.17
C LEU A 816 25.44 12.35 12.23
N GLY A 817 26.26 13.27 12.71
CA GLY A 817 27.29 13.00 13.72
C GLY A 817 26.77 12.46 15.05
N TYR A 818 25.51 12.69 15.37
CA TYR A 818 24.83 12.23 16.58
C TYR A 818 24.35 10.78 16.56
N LEU A 819 24.13 10.20 15.37
CA LEU A 819 23.68 8.80 15.23
C LEU A 819 24.72 7.84 15.80
N THR A 820 24.24 6.73 16.39
CA THR A 820 25.13 5.62 16.75
C THR A 820 25.40 4.72 15.55
N LEU A 821 26.61 4.18 15.41
CA LEU A 821 27.00 3.34 14.28
C LEU A 821 26.11 2.09 14.13
N GLY A 822 25.70 1.50 15.25
CA GLY A 822 24.87 0.30 15.31
C GLY A 822 23.36 0.58 15.44
N GLN A 823 22.90 1.82 15.29
CA GLN A 823 21.47 2.14 15.41
C GLN A 823 20.65 1.35 14.38
N PRO A 824 19.60 0.61 14.81
CA PRO A 824 18.77 -0.13 13.88
C PRO A 824 18.11 0.80 12.84
N CYS A 825 18.09 0.38 11.58
CA CYS A 825 17.47 1.19 10.52
C CYS A 825 15.96 1.42 10.73
N THR A 826 15.31 0.56 11.51
CA THR A 826 13.88 0.68 11.86
C THR A 826 13.58 1.86 12.79
N THR A 827 14.60 2.41 13.46
CA THR A 827 14.49 3.56 14.37
C THR A 827 14.89 4.88 13.71
N LEU A 828 15.41 4.84 12.46
CA LEU A 828 15.80 6.03 11.72
C LEU A 828 14.59 6.71 11.09
N SER A 829 14.59 8.03 11.06
CA SER A 829 13.61 8.81 10.29
C SER A 829 13.89 8.69 8.78
N GLY A 830 12.89 9.06 7.95
CA GLY A 830 13.05 9.09 6.48
C GLY A 830 14.21 9.98 6.05
N GLY A 831 14.32 11.18 6.61
CA GLY A 831 15.40 12.13 6.33
C GLY A 831 16.79 11.64 6.79
N GLU A 832 16.89 10.96 7.94
CA GLU A 832 18.15 10.33 8.38
C GLU A 832 18.58 9.23 7.43
N SER A 833 17.65 8.36 7.01
CA SER A 833 17.91 7.30 6.03
C SER A 833 18.40 7.87 4.70
N GLN A 834 17.78 8.94 4.22
CA GLN A 834 18.15 9.63 2.99
C GLN A 834 19.56 10.23 3.08
N ARG A 835 19.89 10.91 4.19
CA ARG A 835 21.23 11.49 4.41
C ARG A 835 22.32 10.41 4.54
N ILE A 836 22.04 9.25 5.12
CA ILE A 836 22.97 8.11 5.14
C ILE A 836 23.23 7.61 3.72
N LYS A 837 22.19 7.51 2.85
CA LYS A 837 22.37 7.15 1.44
C LYS A 837 23.29 8.13 0.73
N LEU A 838 23.04 9.43 0.92
CA LEU A 838 23.86 10.50 0.35
C LEU A 838 25.31 10.44 0.85
N SER A 839 25.55 10.23 2.15
CA SER A 839 26.90 10.11 2.71
C SER A 839 27.69 8.93 2.14
N SER A 840 27.01 7.82 1.85
CA SER A 840 27.63 6.66 1.22
C SER A 840 28.13 6.98 -0.19
N GLU A 841 27.43 7.81 -0.95
CA GLU A 841 27.88 8.24 -2.29
C GLU A 841 29.01 9.28 -2.21
N LEU A 842 28.94 10.21 -1.25
CA LEU A 842 30.03 11.17 -1.00
C LEU A 842 31.37 10.51 -0.71
N SER A 843 31.35 9.35 -0.07
CA SER A 843 32.56 8.59 0.27
C SER A 843 33.19 7.85 -0.91
N LYS A 844 32.49 7.74 -2.06
CA LYS A 844 32.96 7.07 -3.27
C LYS A 844 33.73 8.03 -4.18
N ARG A 845 34.57 7.46 -5.07
CA ARG A 845 35.25 8.23 -6.10
C ARG A 845 34.26 8.78 -7.10
N ASP A 846 34.38 10.05 -7.40
CA ASP A 846 33.48 10.81 -8.26
C ASP A 846 33.94 10.77 -9.72
N THR A 847 33.01 10.71 -10.67
CA THR A 847 33.29 10.74 -12.13
C THR A 847 33.08 12.11 -12.74
N GLY A 848 32.35 13.01 -12.05
CA GLY A 848 31.95 14.33 -12.57
C GLY A 848 30.82 14.30 -13.61
N SER A 849 30.22 13.14 -13.88
CA SER A 849 29.11 12.95 -14.82
C SER A 849 27.95 12.17 -14.18
N THR A 850 27.84 12.19 -12.85
CA THR A 850 26.77 11.48 -12.11
C THR A 850 25.52 12.33 -12.02
N LEU A 851 24.37 11.71 -12.27
CA LEU A 851 23.05 12.31 -12.01
C LEU A 851 22.52 11.81 -10.65
N TYR A 852 22.27 12.75 -9.75
CA TYR A 852 21.61 12.48 -8.45
C TYR A 852 20.13 12.84 -8.56
N ILE A 853 19.24 11.90 -8.29
CA ILE A 853 17.80 12.15 -8.13
C ILE A 853 17.50 12.13 -6.64
N LEU A 854 17.07 13.27 -6.10
CA LEU A 854 16.78 13.48 -4.68
C LEU A 854 15.28 13.72 -4.52
N ASP A 855 14.59 12.82 -3.83
CA ASP A 855 13.14 12.93 -3.62
C ASP A 855 12.85 13.64 -2.29
N GLU A 856 12.35 14.88 -2.36
CA GLU A 856 12.04 15.75 -1.22
C GLU A 856 13.15 15.80 -0.16
N PRO A 857 14.40 16.19 -0.50
CA PRO A 857 15.55 16.01 0.38
C PRO A 857 15.53 16.88 1.65
N THR A 858 14.74 17.94 1.70
CA THR A 858 14.64 18.88 2.84
C THR A 858 13.50 18.56 3.81
N THR A 859 12.73 17.51 3.51
CA THR A 859 11.57 17.13 4.29
C THR A 859 11.93 16.67 5.71
N GLY A 860 11.22 17.18 6.72
CA GLY A 860 11.44 16.85 8.13
C GLY A 860 12.77 17.35 8.69
N LEU A 861 13.36 18.37 8.08
CA LEU A 861 14.60 18.98 8.53
C LEU A 861 14.39 20.39 9.11
N HIS A 862 15.08 20.66 10.20
CA HIS A 862 15.22 22.00 10.72
C HIS A 862 16.00 22.90 9.74
N PHE A 863 15.77 24.20 9.74
CA PHE A 863 16.43 25.18 8.85
C PHE A 863 17.95 25.04 8.81
N GLU A 864 18.61 24.83 9.95
CA GLU A 864 20.06 24.63 10.04
C GLU A 864 20.51 23.31 9.37
N ASP A 865 19.71 22.23 9.50
CA ASP A 865 19.97 20.95 8.83
C ASP A 865 19.82 21.10 7.30
N ILE A 866 18.83 21.90 6.84
CA ILE A 866 18.64 22.22 5.41
C ILE A 866 19.87 22.97 4.87
N ARG A 867 20.37 23.98 5.60
CA ARG A 867 21.58 24.71 5.22
C ARG A 867 22.76 23.76 5.00
N GLN A 868 23.02 22.87 5.96
CA GLN A 868 24.10 21.88 5.86
C GLN A 868 23.90 20.93 4.67
N LEU A 869 22.68 20.46 4.42
CA LEU A 869 22.36 19.59 3.28
C LEU A 869 22.61 20.31 1.95
N LEU A 870 22.20 21.58 1.82
CA LEU A 870 22.43 22.39 0.62
C LEU A 870 23.93 22.61 0.35
N ASP A 871 24.75 22.81 1.39
CA ASP A 871 26.20 22.89 1.28
C ASP A 871 26.79 21.59 0.71
N VAL A 872 26.28 20.44 1.15
CA VAL A 872 26.69 19.13 0.65
C VAL A 872 26.31 18.92 -0.81
N ILE A 873 25.07 19.22 -1.19
CA ILE A 873 24.58 19.12 -2.58
C ILE A 873 25.38 20.07 -3.48
N SER A 874 25.66 21.29 -2.99
CA SER A 874 26.46 22.27 -3.71
C SER A 874 27.87 21.75 -4.05
N LYS A 875 28.53 21.12 -3.08
CA LYS A 875 29.86 20.48 -3.29
C LYS A 875 29.81 19.34 -4.31
N LEU A 876 28.70 18.57 -4.36
CA LEU A 876 28.53 17.54 -5.39
C LEU A 876 28.40 18.13 -6.79
N VAL A 877 27.63 19.20 -6.94
CA VAL A 877 27.42 19.88 -8.22
C VAL A 877 28.71 20.60 -8.66
N GLU A 878 29.48 21.17 -7.76
CA GLU A 878 30.79 21.79 -8.05
C GLU A 878 31.79 20.84 -8.62
N ARG A 879 31.66 19.54 -8.36
CA ARG A 879 32.51 18.49 -8.95
C ARG A 879 32.08 18.08 -10.37
N GLY A 880 31.13 18.80 -10.98
CA GLY A 880 30.63 18.56 -12.32
C GLY A 880 29.34 17.73 -12.41
N ASN A 881 28.84 17.21 -11.28
CA ASN A 881 27.64 16.37 -11.25
C ASN A 881 26.35 17.20 -11.40
N THR A 882 25.26 16.50 -11.67
CA THR A 882 23.91 17.10 -11.75
C THR A 882 23.07 16.56 -10.58
N ALA A 883 22.30 17.44 -9.93
CA ALA A 883 21.35 17.05 -8.89
C ALA A 883 19.93 17.53 -9.28
N ILE A 884 18.93 16.65 -9.24
CA ILE A 884 17.51 16.94 -9.52
C ILE A 884 16.72 16.65 -8.25
#